data_b6e1dc3bb38c2dcfd011aa7382747e9d
#
_entry.id   b6e1dc3bb38c2dcfd011aa7382747e9d
#
_cell.length_a   1.000
_cell.length_b   1.000
_cell.length_c   1.000
_cell.angle_alpha   90.00
_cell.angle_beta   90.00
_cell.angle_gamma   90.00
#
_symmetry.space_group_name_H-M   'P 1'
#
loop_
_entity.id
_entity.type
_entity.pdbx_description
1 polymer ?
#
loop_
_entity_poly.entity_id
_entity_poly.type
_entity_poly.pdbx_seq_one_letter_code
_entity_poly.pdbx_strand_id
1 'polypeptide(L)'
;MRIILSSILVLSVATQGVAQTAVVTAADYDRARGLAAKYRPLVTDAIEAPTWSGNSRLLYRKSVAGGNTFMLVDVTNRDAPVKRAAFDHDRLATALGAVTGGRYTGVTLPFNSYAFANNDQAITFAADSVPYTCSLTAYTCARAAAGAGVGRGGRGGGGGGGAGPTTPDIGLTSPDGKRIAYINNYNVFIRDAGQGAEQGTAISRDGSEGNAYTRQSLTWAPNSRYLAAWRVRPGYQRMVRYVISSPPDQVQPKYMERFYAKPGDVLDLQQPTLFDVETRKQTNVDNTLFPDPFGLSQLQWRRDSRAFTFEYNQRGHQRFRVIEVNATTGNARSLIDEQATTFIDYRRAAGTLDGGGRIYRSDVNDGAEIVWLSERDGWAHLYLFDGTTGTVKNQITKGEFVVRAVQRVDQANRQVYFSAGGMDPKQDPYFAHFYRINFDGTGLTPLTDAPADHSVTYSPDGEMYVDVASRVDMAPVAQLRRSSDAKVMLELERASTTELVKAGWRAPEVFTAKGRDGSSDIWGVVVRPTRFDPKKKYPVIEYIYAGPHGSFVPKNFSPWYNMQSIAELGFVVVQIDGMGTANRSRKFHDVAWKNIGDAGFPDRILWHKAYAAKNPWYDISRVGIFGGSAGGQNAMGALLFHPEFYHVAVAFAGCHDNRMDKVWWNEQWMGYPIGPEYEASSNVSNAGKLQGKLLLVFGELDTNVDPSSTLQVVNALIKANKTFDLLVMPGEEHGAGRRGPSASYGDRKMWDFFVHNLLGAEPPQWNSAVNANASEGSSDLFGPSWESIRLGFEPVPSTEPPIRPPSR
;
A
#
# COMPACT_ATOMS: atom_id res chain seq x y z
N MET A 1 79.14 62.84 -4.18
CA MET A 1 78.26 62.39 -3.09
C MET A 1 77.01 61.81 -3.61
N ARG A 2 76.93 60.47 -3.80
CA ARG A 2 75.77 59.81 -4.33
C ARG A 2 75.12 59.04 -3.22
N ILE A 3 73.85 59.39 -2.95
CA ILE A 3 73.04 58.76 -1.91
C ILE A 3 72.29 57.58 -2.64
N ILE A 4 72.51 56.36 -2.13
CA ILE A 4 71.82 55.13 -2.55
C ILE A 4 70.58 54.97 -1.66
N LEU A 5 69.38 55.04 -2.25
CA LEU A 5 68.13 54.66 -1.58
C LEU A 5 67.92 53.13 -1.81
N SER A 6 67.91 52.39 -0.74
CA SER A 6 67.50 50.96 -0.75
C SER A 6 65.99 50.85 -0.50
N SER A 7 65.28 50.38 -1.52
CA SER A 7 63.86 50.04 -1.43
C SER A 7 63.68 48.66 -0.83
N ILE A 8 63.03 48.56 0.32
CA ILE A 8 62.66 47.30 0.99
C ILE A 8 61.30 46.88 0.36
N LEU A 9 61.33 45.76 -0.36
CA LEU A 9 60.10 45.11 -0.91
C LEU A 9 59.52 44.24 0.20
N VAL A 10 58.37 44.61 0.79
CA VAL A 10 57.62 43.80 1.71
C VAL A 10 56.76 42.80 0.91
N LEU A 11 57.13 41.54 0.86
CA LEU A 11 56.29 40.43 0.33
C LEU A 11 55.19 40.12 1.37
N SER A 12 53.96 40.56 1.09
CA SER A 12 52.78 40.08 1.82
C SER A 12 52.44 38.69 1.35
N VAL A 13 52.78 37.66 2.12
CA VAL A 13 52.28 36.31 1.94
C VAL A 13 50.82 36.26 2.35
N ALA A 14 49.92 36.29 1.36
CA ALA A 14 48.51 35.99 1.58
C ALA A 14 48.40 34.51 1.92
N THR A 15 48.24 34.17 3.17
CA THR A 15 47.80 32.85 3.61
C THR A 15 46.38 32.66 3.12
N GLN A 16 46.18 31.95 2.01
CA GLN A 16 44.89 31.38 1.67
C GLN A 16 44.55 30.44 2.82
N GLY A 17 43.65 30.87 3.69
CA GLY A 17 43.01 29.98 4.65
C GLY A 17 42.29 28.91 3.90
N VAL A 18 42.78 27.65 3.95
CA VAL A 18 42.05 26.49 3.53
C VAL A 18 40.77 26.47 4.32
N ALA A 19 39.66 26.77 3.68
CA ALA A 19 38.34 26.67 4.30
C ALA A 19 38.20 25.23 4.80
N GLN A 20 38.13 25.06 6.11
CA GLN A 20 38.00 23.76 6.72
C GLN A 20 36.66 23.19 6.26
N THR A 21 36.71 22.09 5.48
CA THR A 21 35.51 21.41 4.99
C THR A 21 34.66 21.06 6.20
N ALA A 22 33.39 21.43 6.18
CA ALA A 22 32.46 21.07 7.23
C ALA A 22 32.41 19.55 7.37
N VAL A 23 32.41 19.02 8.58
CA VAL A 23 32.35 17.59 8.87
C VAL A 23 31.03 17.29 9.57
N VAL A 24 30.28 16.30 9.07
CA VAL A 24 29.14 15.71 9.78
C VAL A 24 29.65 14.52 10.56
N THR A 25 29.52 14.55 11.89
CA THR A 25 30.13 13.56 12.78
C THR A 25 29.28 12.29 12.93
N ALA A 26 29.89 11.18 13.42
CA ALA A 26 29.15 9.97 13.80
C ALA A 26 28.05 10.26 14.84
N ALA A 27 28.32 11.18 15.80
CA ALA A 27 27.31 11.60 16.78
C ALA A 27 26.10 12.33 16.16
N ASP A 28 26.26 13.01 15.02
CA ASP A 28 25.14 13.58 14.27
C ASP A 28 24.28 12.49 13.64
N TYR A 29 24.89 11.45 13.08
CA TYR A 29 24.19 10.27 12.54
C TYR A 29 23.47 9.50 13.64
N ASP A 30 24.10 9.29 14.80
CA ASP A 30 23.47 8.58 15.93
C ASP A 30 22.28 9.39 16.48
N ARG A 31 22.39 10.70 16.55
CA ARG A 31 21.28 11.59 16.90
C ARG A 31 20.14 11.45 15.88
N ALA A 32 20.43 11.47 14.58
CA ALA A 32 19.45 11.32 13.51
C ALA A 32 18.73 9.97 13.57
N ARG A 33 19.47 8.87 13.77
CA ARG A 33 18.89 7.52 13.94
C ARG A 33 18.07 7.40 15.22
N GLY A 34 18.52 8.00 16.31
CA GLY A 34 17.92 7.91 17.61
C GLY A 34 16.59 8.65 17.75
N LEU A 35 16.17 9.50 16.79
CA LEU A 35 14.95 10.30 16.89
C LEU A 35 13.69 9.45 17.07
N ALA A 36 13.55 8.36 16.35
CA ALA A 36 12.39 7.48 16.44
C ALA A 36 12.24 6.91 17.86
N ALA A 37 13.32 6.34 18.40
CA ALA A 37 13.35 5.79 19.76
C ALA A 37 13.14 6.87 20.82
N LYS A 38 13.67 8.08 20.59
CA LYS A 38 13.50 9.22 21.48
C LYS A 38 12.06 9.73 21.52
N TYR A 39 11.38 9.83 20.38
CA TYR A 39 10.12 10.56 20.27
C TYR A 39 8.87 9.68 20.45
N ARG A 40 8.88 8.43 19.94
CA ARG A 40 7.70 7.54 20.02
C ARG A 40 7.14 7.37 21.43
N PRO A 41 7.95 7.13 22.49
CA PRO A 41 7.42 6.94 23.85
C PRO A 41 6.93 8.22 24.53
N LEU A 42 7.11 9.40 23.91
CA LEU A 42 6.75 10.69 24.51
C LEU A 42 5.33 11.16 24.15
N VAL A 43 4.59 10.37 23.36
CA VAL A 43 3.17 10.62 23.12
C VAL A 43 2.35 9.73 24.03
N THR A 44 1.56 10.36 24.91
CA THR A 44 0.66 9.67 25.84
C THR A 44 -0.81 9.88 25.47
N ASP A 45 -1.68 9.10 26.06
CA ASP A 45 -3.13 9.17 25.84
C ASP A 45 -3.56 8.99 24.36
N ALA A 46 -2.72 8.36 23.54
CA ALA A 46 -3.10 7.95 22.20
C ALA A 46 -3.81 6.60 22.21
N ILE A 47 -4.87 6.50 21.42
CA ILE A 47 -5.55 5.23 21.16
C ILE A 47 -4.76 4.41 20.14
N GLU A 48 -4.61 3.12 20.41
CA GLU A 48 -3.97 2.17 19.51
C GLU A 48 -4.86 0.95 19.29
N ALA A 49 -4.98 0.50 18.05
CA ALA A 49 -5.64 -0.74 17.65
C ALA A 49 -7.06 -0.94 18.24
N PRO A 50 -8.00 0.00 18.05
CA PRO A 50 -9.37 -0.18 18.52
C PRO A 50 -10.00 -1.40 17.82
N THR A 51 -10.57 -2.30 18.64
CA THR A 51 -11.14 -3.57 18.17
C THR A 51 -12.44 -3.85 18.89
N TRP A 52 -13.45 -4.30 18.17
CA TRP A 52 -14.73 -4.69 18.74
C TRP A 52 -14.76 -6.16 19.17
N SER A 53 -15.26 -6.42 20.38
CA SER A 53 -15.58 -7.75 20.88
C SER A 53 -17.10 -7.88 20.96
N GLY A 54 -17.71 -8.47 19.95
CA GLY A 54 -19.15 -8.41 19.73
C GLY A 54 -19.64 -6.97 19.50
N ASN A 55 -20.94 -6.73 19.71
CA ASN A 55 -21.59 -5.43 19.52
C ASN A 55 -21.56 -4.53 20.75
N SER A 56 -21.10 -5.05 21.88
CA SER A 56 -21.23 -4.38 23.19
C SER A 56 -19.92 -3.93 23.82
N ARG A 57 -18.76 -4.26 23.22
CA ARG A 57 -17.47 -3.96 23.84
C ARG A 57 -16.45 -3.47 22.82
N LEU A 58 -15.87 -2.34 23.12
CA LEU A 58 -14.71 -1.81 22.42
C LEU A 58 -13.47 -1.99 23.27
N LEU A 59 -12.42 -2.58 22.69
CA LEU A 59 -11.12 -2.83 23.32
C LEU A 59 -10.06 -2.00 22.60
N TYR A 60 -9.13 -1.40 23.32
CA TYR A 60 -7.98 -0.71 22.72
C TYR A 60 -6.82 -0.60 23.70
N ARG A 61 -5.64 -0.35 23.18
CA ARG A 61 -4.50 0.08 23.97
C ARG A 61 -4.46 1.61 24.05
N LYS A 62 -4.08 2.11 25.19
CA LYS A 62 -3.82 3.52 25.46
C LYS A 62 -2.34 3.68 25.77
N SER A 63 -1.64 4.56 25.02
CA SER A 63 -0.25 4.90 25.35
C SER A 63 -0.18 5.66 26.66
N VAL A 64 0.79 5.33 27.49
CA VAL A 64 1.09 6.00 28.77
C VAL A 64 2.60 6.16 28.92
N ALA A 65 3.05 6.96 29.90
CA ALA A 65 4.47 7.08 30.19
C ALA A 65 5.07 5.68 30.50
N GLY A 66 6.07 5.30 29.72
CA GLY A 66 6.78 4.03 29.88
C GLY A 66 6.11 2.80 29.25
N GLY A 67 4.98 2.92 28.56
CA GLY A 67 4.34 1.78 27.91
C GLY A 67 2.88 2.00 27.53
N ASN A 68 2.05 0.96 27.72
CA ASN A 68 0.63 0.98 27.34
C ASN A 68 -0.25 0.36 28.42
N THR A 69 -1.50 0.80 28.48
CA THR A 69 -2.57 0.14 29.24
C THR A 69 -3.68 -0.33 28.32
N PHE A 70 -4.41 -1.38 28.73
CA PHE A 70 -5.54 -1.89 27.97
C PHE A 70 -6.84 -1.32 28.54
N MET A 71 -7.65 -0.76 27.64
CA MET A 71 -8.93 -0.13 27.98
C MET A 71 -10.09 -0.93 27.39
N LEU A 72 -11.20 -0.88 28.10
CA LEU A 72 -12.48 -1.44 27.69
C LEU A 72 -13.55 -0.36 27.77
N VAL A 73 -14.36 -0.23 26.72
CA VAL A 73 -15.59 0.55 26.75
C VAL A 73 -16.76 -0.39 26.61
N ASP A 74 -17.61 -0.43 27.64
CA ASP A 74 -18.86 -1.15 27.63
C ASP A 74 -19.95 -0.25 26.98
N VAL A 75 -20.51 -0.71 25.88
CA VAL A 75 -21.58 -0.04 25.14
C VAL A 75 -22.89 -0.85 25.18
N THR A 76 -23.06 -1.75 26.17
CA THR A 76 -24.33 -2.46 26.37
C THR A 76 -25.48 -1.48 26.51
N ASN A 77 -25.27 -0.39 27.27
CA ASN A 77 -26.11 0.79 27.22
C ASN A 77 -25.49 1.83 26.26
N ARG A 78 -25.97 1.90 25.03
CA ARG A 78 -25.45 2.77 23.98
C ARG A 78 -25.60 4.27 24.25
N ASP A 79 -26.58 4.64 25.08
CA ASP A 79 -26.78 6.04 25.45
C ASP A 79 -25.88 6.50 26.62
N ALA A 80 -25.29 5.55 27.35
CA ALA A 80 -24.38 5.81 28.46
C ALA A 80 -23.18 4.81 28.44
N PRO A 81 -22.27 4.88 27.46
CA PRO A 81 -21.09 4.01 27.40
C PRO A 81 -20.16 4.24 28.60
N VAL A 82 -19.58 3.16 29.14
CA VAL A 82 -18.70 3.20 30.30
C VAL A 82 -17.29 2.79 29.92
N LYS A 83 -16.32 3.69 30.12
CA LYS A 83 -14.88 3.46 29.89
C LYS A 83 -14.20 3.07 31.21
N ARG A 84 -13.40 2.00 31.17
CA ARG A 84 -12.60 1.54 32.31
C ARG A 84 -11.34 0.79 31.87
N ALA A 85 -10.43 0.54 32.78
CA ALA A 85 -9.34 -0.41 32.56
C ALA A 85 -9.93 -1.80 32.23
N ALA A 86 -9.32 -2.50 31.28
CA ALA A 86 -9.80 -3.83 30.87
C ALA A 86 -9.65 -4.88 31.99
N PHE A 87 -8.62 -4.72 32.78
CA PHE A 87 -8.27 -5.58 33.94
C PHE A 87 -7.31 -4.83 34.86
N ASP A 88 -6.94 -5.41 35.99
CA ASP A 88 -5.86 -4.95 36.86
C ASP A 88 -4.51 -5.32 36.23
N HIS A 89 -3.84 -4.34 35.63
CA HIS A 89 -2.61 -4.53 34.87
C HIS A 89 -1.44 -4.99 35.75
N ASP A 90 -1.31 -4.49 36.97
CA ASP A 90 -0.19 -4.82 37.85
C ASP A 90 -0.31 -6.26 38.41
N ARG A 91 -1.52 -6.67 38.76
CA ARG A 91 -1.79 -8.06 39.15
C ARG A 91 -1.54 -9.03 37.98
N LEU A 92 -1.95 -8.64 36.75
CA LEU A 92 -1.72 -9.46 35.58
C LEU A 92 -0.22 -9.56 35.22
N ALA A 93 0.53 -8.47 35.34
CA ALA A 93 1.97 -8.43 35.09
C ALA A 93 2.71 -9.36 36.07
N THR A 94 2.33 -9.32 37.36
CA THR A 94 2.87 -10.21 38.41
C THR A 94 2.57 -11.68 38.09
N ALA A 95 1.32 -12.01 37.77
CA ALA A 95 0.89 -13.39 37.47
C ALA A 95 1.59 -13.94 36.21
N LEU A 96 1.74 -13.13 35.18
CA LEU A 96 2.43 -13.52 33.95
C LEU A 96 3.93 -13.71 34.16
N GLY A 97 4.58 -12.81 34.93
CA GLY A 97 5.98 -12.92 35.29
C GLY A 97 6.31 -14.22 36.02
N ALA A 98 5.41 -14.68 36.91
CA ALA A 98 5.56 -15.94 37.63
C ALA A 98 5.60 -17.18 36.71
N VAL A 99 4.95 -17.13 35.56
CA VAL A 99 4.88 -18.26 34.60
C VAL A 99 5.96 -18.18 33.51
N THR A 100 6.31 -16.97 33.11
CA THR A 100 7.26 -16.74 31.99
C THR A 100 8.70 -16.58 32.49
N GLY A 101 8.92 -16.22 33.77
CA GLY A 101 10.21 -15.75 34.29
C GLY A 101 10.57 -14.31 33.90
N GLY A 102 9.70 -13.64 33.10
CA GLY A 102 9.88 -12.26 32.68
C GLY A 102 9.58 -11.24 33.77
N ARG A 103 10.17 -10.05 33.66
CA ARG A 103 9.86 -8.93 34.57
C ARG A 103 8.97 -7.93 33.83
N TYR A 104 7.70 -7.89 34.16
CA TYR A 104 6.71 -6.98 33.57
C TYR A 104 6.16 -6.03 34.64
N THR A 105 5.72 -4.87 34.18
CA THR A 105 4.91 -3.92 34.95
C THR A 105 3.53 -3.81 34.32
N GLY A 106 2.58 -3.17 34.97
CA GLY A 106 1.25 -2.96 34.40
C GLY A 106 1.22 -2.23 33.05
N VAL A 107 2.31 -1.50 32.71
CA VAL A 107 2.42 -0.77 31.44
C VAL A 107 3.35 -1.44 30.42
N THR A 108 4.06 -2.50 30.78
CA THR A 108 5.01 -3.21 29.90
C THR A 108 4.60 -4.66 29.64
N LEU A 109 3.31 -4.96 29.62
CA LEU A 109 2.80 -6.28 29.29
C LEU A 109 3.23 -6.70 27.87
N PRO A 110 3.75 -7.95 27.67
CA PRO A 110 4.41 -8.37 26.45
C PRO A 110 3.44 -8.85 25.35
N PHE A 111 2.27 -8.24 25.23
CA PHE A 111 1.30 -8.55 24.19
C PHE A 111 0.59 -7.28 23.70
N ASN A 112 0.07 -7.34 22.48
CA ASN A 112 -0.57 -6.20 21.83
C ASN A 112 -2.10 -6.36 21.69
N SER A 113 -2.61 -7.58 21.85
CA SER A 113 -4.02 -7.90 21.75
C SER A 113 -4.36 -9.08 22.63
N TYR A 114 -5.62 -9.20 23.01
CA TYR A 114 -6.14 -10.29 23.79
C TYR A 114 -7.61 -10.57 23.45
N ALA A 115 -8.11 -11.72 23.85
CA ALA A 115 -9.54 -12.06 23.76
C ALA A 115 -10.06 -12.49 25.12
N PHE A 116 -11.31 -12.15 25.43
CA PHE A 116 -11.97 -12.67 26.60
C PHE A 116 -12.31 -14.15 26.45
N ALA A 117 -12.23 -14.89 27.54
CA ALA A 117 -12.53 -16.31 27.64
C ALA A 117 -13.31 -16.61 28.95
N ASN A 118 -13.94 -17.79 29.02
CA ASN A 118 -14.65 -18.25 30.22
C ASN A 118 -15.68 -17.24 30.76
N ASN A 119 -16.55 -16.75 29.90
CA ASN A 119 -17.55 -15.72 30.25
C ASN A 119 -16.89 -14.49 30.89
N ASP A 120 -15.80 -14.00 30.28
CA ASP A 120 -15.03 -12.81 30.70
C ASP A 120 -14.25 -12.95 32.03
N GLN A 121 -14.21 -14.13 32.59
CA GLN A 121 -13.43 -14.41 33.82
C GLN A 121 -11.94 -14.66 33.50
N ALA A 122 -11.58 -14.75 32.23
CA ALA A 122 -10.21 -14.96 31.81
C ALA A 122 -9.93 -14.19 30.49
N ILE A 123 -8.65 -14.02 30.19
CA ILE A 123 -8.18 -13.55 28.89
C ILE A 123 -7.18 -14.55 28.29
N THR A 124 -7.16 -14.60 26.94
CA THR A 124 -6.17 -15.34 26.17
C THR A 124 -5.38 -14.38 25.29
N PHE A 125 -4.08 -14.56 25.21
CA PHE A 125 -3.17 -13.75 24.39
C PHE A 125 -1.90 -14.54 24.04
N ALA A 126 -1.08 -14.02 23.14
CA ALA A 126 0.25 -14.56 22.88
C ALA A 126 1.33 -13.59 23.37
N ALA A 127 2.31 -14.09 24.11
CA ALA A 127 3.54 -13.41 24.48
C ALA A 127 4.71 -14.19 23.88
N ASP A 128 5.58 -13.52 23.11
CA ASP A 128 6.70 -14.13 22.38
C ASP A 128 6.28 -15.39 21.57
N SER A 129 5.14 -15.29 20.89
CA SER A 129 4.52 -16.38 20.11
C SER A 129 4.01 -17.57 20.93
N VAL A 130 4.09 -17.54 22.26
CA VAL A 130 3.56 -18.55 23.15
C VAL A 130 2.15 -18.15 23.62
N PRO A 131 1.12 -18.99 23.47
CA PRO A 131 -0.23 -18.68 23.93
C PRO A 131 -0.35 -18.87 25.47
N TYR A 132 -1.03 -17.92 26.11
CA TYR A 132 -1.34 -17.94 27.54
C TYR A 132 -2.82 -17.70 27.78
N THR A 133 -3.33 -18.28 28.86
CA THR A 133 -4.63 -17.96 29.45
C THR A 133 -4.41 -17.47 30.88
N CYS A 134 -4.98 -16.29 31.21
CA CYS A 134 -4.91 -15.74 32.58
C CYS A 134 -6.31 -15.52 33.15
N SER A 135 -6.57 -16.00 34.34
CA SER A 135 -7.79 -15.70 35.11
C SER A 135 -7.79 -14.23 35.54
N LEU A 136 -8.88 -13.53 35.33
CA LEU A 136 -9.10 -12.14 35.81
C LEU A 136 -9.72 -12.08 37.21
N THR A 137 -10.15 -13.23 37.79
CA THR A 137 -10.65 -13.31 39.15
C THR A 137 -9.52 -13.66 40.13
N ALA A 138 -8.77 -14.73 39.84
CA ALA A 138 -7.66 -15.19 40.67
C ALA A 138 -6.33 -14.53 40.35
N TYR A 139 -6.18 -13.95 39.13
CA TYR A 139 -4.91 -13.45 38.55
C TYR A 139 -3.81 -14.52 38.58
N THR A 140 -4.13 -15.65 37.98
CA THR A 140 -3.18 -16.73 37.71
C THR A 140 -3.11 -17.00 36.23
N CYS A 141 -1.90 -17.23 35.73
CA CYS A 141 -1.65 -17.47 34.30
C CYS A 141 -1.15 -18.90 34.06
N ALA A 142 -1.50 -19.47 32.92
CA ALA A 142 -0.97 -20.75 32.45
C ALA A 142 -0.73 -20.70 30.94
N ARG A 143 0.19 -21.51 30.42
CA ARG A 143 0.32 -21.72 28.97
C ARG A 143 -0.97 -22.38 28.45
N ALA A 144 -1.55 -21.84 27.43
CA ALA A 144 -2.70 -22.44 26.76
C ALA A 144 -2.26 -23.68 25.97
N ALA A 145 -3.13 -24.70 25.92
CA ALA A 145 -2.88 -25.87 25.11
C ALA A 145 -2.77 -25.50 23.62
N ALA A 146 -1.90 -26.19 22.87
CA ALA A 146 -1.76 -26.00 21.44
C ALA A 146 -3.14 -26.26 20.76
N GLY A 147 -3.72 -25.21 20.16
CA GLY A 147 -5.05 -25.27 19.54
C GLY A 147 -6.12 -24.37 20.19
N ALA A 148 -5.87 -23.77 21.35
CA ALA A 148 -6.73 -22.72 21.89
C ALA A 148 -6.57 -21.48 21.00
N GLY A 149 -7.61 -21.16 20.21
CA GLY A 149 -7.60 -20.08 19.23
C GLY A 149 -7.32 -18.73 19.89
N VAL A 150 -6.09 -18.29 19.87
CA VAL A 150 -5.76 -16.89 20.08
C VAL A 150 -6.29 -16.17 18.85
N GLY A 151 -7.32 -15.36 19.01
CA GLY A 151 -7.88 -14.55 17.94
C GLY A 151 -6.75 -13.77 17.27
N ARG A 152 -6.27 -14.25 16.14
CA ARG A 152 -5.43 -13.46 15.25
C ARG A 152 -6.29 -12.33 14.75
N GLY A 153 -6.10 -11.18 15.31
CA GLY A 153 -6.60 -9.94 14.74
C GLY A 153 -6.17 -9.92 13.28
N GLY A 154 -7.17 -9.79 12.39
CA GLY A 154 -7.04 -10.05 10.97
C GLY A 154 -5.92 -9.23 10.31
N ARG A 155 -4.75 -9.83 10.20
CA ARG A 155 -3.86 -9.61 9.07
C ARG A 155 -4.16 -10.74 8.11
N GLY A 156 -4.84 -10.46 7.02
CA GLY A 156 -4.93 -11.32 5.86
C GLY A 156 -3.51 -11.58 5.33
N GLY A 157 -2.82 -12.51 5.97
CA GLY A 157 -1.59 -13.09 5.48
C GLY A 157 -1.95 -14.30 4.65
N GLY A 158 -1.70 -14.27 3.35
CA GLY A 158 -1.68 -15.46 2.50
C GLY A 158 -0.73 -16.48 3.12
N GLY A 159 -1.29 -17.48 3.80
CA GLY A 159 -0.55 -18.62 4.27
C GLY A 159 -0.16 -19.48 3.08
N GLY A 160 1.14 -19.57 2.82
CA GLY A 160 1.67 -20.69 2.05
C GLY A 160 1.31 -21.97 2.79
N GLY A 161 0.27 -22.68 2.32
CA GLY A 161 -0.08 -24.02 2.80
C GLY A 161 1.05 -24.95 2.39
N GLY A 162 1.77 -25.47 3.39
CA GLY A 162 2.63 -26.64 3.18
C GLY A 162 1.77 -27.77 2.63
N ALA A 163 2.19 -28.34 1.51
CA ALA A 163 1.55 -29.51 0.92
C ALA A 163 1.60 -30.68 1.91
N GLY A 164 0.50 -30.94 2.59
CA GLY A 164 0.23 -32.25 3.16
C GLY A 164 0.05 -33.27 2.03
N PRO A 165 0.08 -34.59 2.30
CA PRO A 165 -0.06 -35.62 1.30
C PRO A 165 -1.35 -35.35 0.51
N THR A 166 -1.23 -35.39 -0.82
CA THR A 166 -2.30 -35.19 -1.81
C THR A 166 -3.44 -36.16 -1.55
N THR A 167 -4.49 -35.72 -0.91
CA THR A 167 -5.80 -36.37 -0.98
C THR A 167 -6.23 -36.41 -2.45
N PRO A 168 -6.81 -37.51 -2.92
CA PRO A 168 -7.35 -37.59 -4.28
C PRO A 168 -8.31 -36.43 -4.53
N ASP A 169 -8.29 -35.83 -5.71
CA ASP A 169 -9.11 -34.69 -6.11
C ASP A 169 -10.60 -35.03 -5.95
N ILE A 170 -11.20 -34.65 -4.83
CA ILE A 170 -12.57 -35.02 -4.42
C ILE A 170 -13.63 -34.36 -5.33
N GLY A 171 -13.21 -33.41 -6.18
CA GLY A 171 -14.14 -32.65 -7.02
C GLY A 171 -14.94 -31.58 -6.22
N LEU A 172 -15.91 -30.95 -6.86
CA LEU A 172 -16.79 -29.91 -6.29
C LEU A 172 -18.21 -30.49 -6.19
N THR A 173 -18.72 -30.67 -4.96
CA THR A 173 -20.08 -31.19 -4.72
C THR A 173 -21.13 -30.11 -5.08
N SER A 174 -22.22 -30.54 -5.74
CA SER A 174 -23.37 -29.70 -6.04
C SER A 174 -24.06 -29.23 -4.76
N PRO A 175 -24.76 -28.09 -4.76
CA PRO A 175 -25.46 -27.54 -3.57
C PRO A 175 -26.49 -28.52 -2.95
N ASP A 176 -27.14 -29.39 -3.76
CA ASP A 176 -28.07 -30.40 -3.29
C ASP A 176 -27.39 -31.72 -2.80
N GLY A 177 -26.06 -31.79 -2.88
CA GLY A 177 -25.25 -32.91 -2.42
C GLY A 177 -25.31 -34.16 -3.32
N LYS A 178 -26.02 -34.11 -4.45
CA LYS A 178 -26.26 -35.33 -5.25
C LYS A 178 -25.17 -35.63 -6.29
N ARG A 179 -24.46 -34.61 -6.74
CA ARG A 179 -23.49 -34.69 -7.84
C ARG A 179 -22.15 -34.12 -7.45
N ILE A 180 -21.08 -34.58 -8.12
CA ILE A 180 -19.73 -34.05 -7.96
C ILE A 180 -19.19 -33.74 -9.35
N ALA A 181 -18.79 -32.45 -9.55
CA ALA A 181 -18.06 -32.02 -10.74
C ALA A 181 -16.56 -32.10 -10.46
N TYR A 182 -15.79 -32.61 -11.40
CA TYR A 182 -14.33 -32.72 -11.30
C TYR A 182 -13.67 -32.61 -12.67
N ILE A 183 -12.35 -32.43 -12.67
CA ILE A 183 -11.56 -32.35 -13.89
C ILE A 183 -10.88 -33.72 -14.10
N ASN A 184 -11.01 -34.24 -15.31
CA ASN A 184 -10.26 -35.40 -15.75
C ASN A 184 -9.81 -35.19 -17.20
N ASN A 185 -8.55 -35.46 -17.49
CA ASN A 185 -7.94 -35.23 -18.79
C ASN A 185 -8.35 -33.87 -19.41
N TYR A 186 -8.10 -32.77 -18.68
CA TYR A 186 -8.38 -31.39 -19.07
C TYR A 186 -9.87 -31.01 -19.24
N ASN A 187 -10.80 -31.96 -19.04
CA ASN A 187 -12.23 -31.79 -19.28
C ASN A 187 -13.07 -31.91 -18.01
N VAL A 188 -14.25 -31.29 -18.04
CA VAL A 188 -15.23 -31.34 -16.96
C VAL A 188 -16.02 -32.66 -17.01
N PHE A 189 -16.04 -33.37 -15.89
CA PHE A 189 -16.78 -34.58 -15.64
C PHE A 189 -17.76 -34.41 -14.50
N ILE A 190 -18.86 -35.16 -14.56
CA ILE A 190 -19.88 -35.25 -13.51
C ILE A 190 -20.07 -36.72 -13.12
N ARG A 191 -20.20 -36.97 -11.81
CA ARG A 191 -20.62 -38.25 -11.24
C ARG A 191 -21.65 -38.06 -10.14
N ASP A 192 -22.40 -39.09 -9.79
CA ASP A 192 -23.22 -39.07 -8.59
C ASP A 192 -22.35 -39.13 -7.33
N ALA A 193 -22.81 -38.54 -6.23
CA ALA A 193 -21.99 -38.36 -5.02
C ALA A 193 -21.51 -39.67 -4.38
N GLY A 194 -22.21 -40.77 -4.59
CA GLY A 194 -21.82 -42.11 -4.11
C GLY A 194 -20.92 -42.91 -5.06
N GLN A 195 -20.61 -42.39 -6.27
CA GLN A 195 -19.86 -43.13 -7.31
C GLN A 195 -18.36 -42.77 -7.23
N GLY A 196 -17.49 -43.70 -7.71
CA GLY A 196 -16.07 -43.45 -7.92
C GLY A 196 -15.83 -42.50 -9.13
N ALA A 197 -14.62 -41.93 -9.22
CA ALA A 197 -14.27 -41.05 -10.33
C ALA A 197 -14.29 -41.72 -11.71
N GLU A 198 -14.04 -43.03 -11.76
CA GLU A 198 -14.07 -43.83 -12.95
C GLU A 198 -15.49 -44.01 -13.58
N GLN A 199 -16.53 -43.77 -12.79
CA GLN A 199 -17.94 -43.85 -13.20
C GLN A 199 -18.50 -42.54 -13.73
N GLY A 200 -17.67 -41.46 -13.69
CA GLY A 200 -18.09 -40.13 -14.14
C GLY A 200 -18.27 -40.02 -15.64
N THR A 201 -19.16 -39.12 -16.04
CA THR A 201 -19.46 -38.82 -17.44
C THR A 201 -18.87 -37.47 -17.83
N ALA A 202 -18.16 -37.43 -18.96
CA ALA A 202 -17.66 -36.15 -19.52
C ALA A 202 -18.83 -35.26 -19.98
N ILE A 203 -18.85 -34.03 -19.56
CA ILE A 203 -19.79 -33.00 -20.03
C ILE A 203 -19.10 -31.91 -20.87
N SER A 204 -17.76 -31.96 -20.95
CA SER A 204 -16.97 -31.22 -21.97
C SER A 204 -16.05 -32.20 -22.71
N ARG A 205 -15.64 -31.83 -23.95
CA ARG A 205 -14.74 -32.59 -24.80
C ARG A 205 -13.76 -31.72 -25.58
N ASP A 206 -13.66 -30.44 -25.23
CA ASP A 206 -12.88 -29.43 -25.91
C ASP A 206 -11.70 -28.92 -25.05
N GLY A 207 -11.50 -29.56 -23.88
CA GLY A 207 -10.30 -29.38 -23.05
C GLY A 207 -9.14 -30.22 -23.57
N SER A 208 -7.92 -29.68 -23.56
CA SER A 208 -6.68 -30.30 -23.97
C SER A 208 -5.50 -29.73 -23.19
N GLU A 209 -4.32 -30.35 -23.32
CA GLU A 209 -3.09 -29.75 -22.81
C GLU A 209 -2.92 -28.32 -23.39
N GLY A 210 -2.60 -27.35 -22.53
CA GLY A 210 -2.48 -25.95 -22.91
C GLY A 210 -3.81 -25.26 -23.28
N ASN A 211 -4.98 -25.87 -23.01
CA ASN A 211 -6.30 -25.27 -23.14
C ASN A 211 -7.31 -26.04 -22.28
N ALA A 212 -7.22 -25.87 -20.96
CA ALA A 212 -7.80 -26.79 -20.00
C ALA A 212 -8.86 -26.14 -19.11
N TYR A 213 -9.80 -26.95 -18.63
CA TYR A 213 -10.63 -26.62 -17.47
C TYR A 213 -9.84 -26.89 -16.18
N THR A 214 -10.01 -26.07 -15.16
CA THR A 214 -9.39 -26.27 -13.85
C THR A 214 -10.44 -26.41 -12.75
N ARG A 215 -10.14 -27.14 -11.69
CA ARG A 215 -11.07 -27.32 -10.56
C ARG A 215 -11.47 -26.00 -9.92
N GLN A 216 -10.53 -25.07 -9.77
CA GLN A 216 -10.77 -23.76 -9.17
C GLN A 216 -11.75 -22.91 -9.97
N SER A 217 -11.92 -23.21 -11.25
CA SER A 217 -12.83 -22.50 -12.13
C SER A 217 -14.28 -23.00 -12.07
N LEU A 218 -14.50 -24.23 -11.53
CA LEU A 218 -15.82 -24.83 -11.44
C LEU A 218 -16.70 -24.06 -10.44
N THR A 219 -17.91 -23.70 -10.83
CA THR A 219 -18.89 -23.09 -9.93
C THR A 219 -20.31 -23.57 -10.24
N TRP A 220 -20.96 -24.19 -9.24
CA TRP A 220 -22.34 -24.64 -9.35
C TRP A 220 -23.32 -23.49 -9.23
N ALA A 221 -24.38 -23.51 -10.04
CA ALA A 221 -25.57 -22.73 -9.77
C ALA A 221 -26.26 -23.22 -8.49
N PRO A 222 -26.94 -22.35 -7.72
CA PRO A 222 -27.66 -22.75 -6.51
C PRO A 222 -28.67 -23.87 -6.69
N ASN A 223 -29.30 -23.98 -7.88
CA ASN A 223 -30.25 -25.03 -8.20
C ASN A 223 -29.63 -26.39 -8.57
N SER A 224 -28.30 -26.52 -8.55
CA SER A 224 -27.57 -27.75 -8.90
C SER A 224 -27.78 -28.26 -10.33
N ARG A 225 -28.53 -27.53 -11.18
CA ARG A 225 -28.74 -27.89 -12.58
C ARG A 225 -27.65 -27.36 -13.48
N TYR A 226 -27.18 -26.15 -13.24
CA TYR A 226 -26.17 -25.53 -14.07
C TYR A 226 -24.82 -25.52 -13.40
N LEU A 227 -23.77 -25.66 -14.20
CA LEU A 227 -22.38 -25.50 -13.81
C LEU A 227 -21.71 -24.53 -14.76
N ALA A 228 -20.87 -23.64 -14.26
CA ALA A 228 -20.03 -22.78 -15.09
C ALA A 228 -18.56 -23.01 -14.78
N ALA A 229 -17.69 -22.81 -15.77
CA ALA A 229 -16.26 -22.96 -15.63
C ALA A 229 -15.50 -22.06 -16.60
N TRP A 230 -14.24 -21.75 -16.27
CA TRP A 230 -13.28 -21.20 -17.20
C TRP A 230 -12.52 -22.34 -17.91
N ARG A 231 -12.46 -22.28 -19.24
CA ARG A 231 -11.43 -22.97 -20.00
C ARG A 231 -10.30 -21.97 -20.26
N VAL A 232 -9.08 -22.31 -19.85
CA VAL A 232 -7.94 -21.39 -19.84
C VAL A 232 -6.89 -21.88 -20.83
N ARG A 233 -6.51 -20.99 -21.74
CA ARG A 233 -5.31 -21.12 -22.55
C ARG A 233 -4.24 -20.22 -21.97
N PRO A 234 -3.17 -20.80 -21.38
CA PRO A 234 -2.11 -20.02 -20.77
C PRO A 234 -1.43 -19.09 -21.76
N GLY A 235 -1.10 -17.91 -21.31
CA GLY A 235 -0.25 -16.97 -22.01
C GLY A 235 1.23 -17.35 -21.95
N TYR A 236 2.08 -16.37 -22.21
CA TYR A 236 3.53 -16.61 -22.15
C TYR A 236 4.01 -16.67 -20.70
N GLN A 237 4.54 -17.81 -20.31
CA GLN A 237 5.04 -18.07 -18.96
C GLN A 237 6.49 -17.55 -18.84
N ARG A 238 6.62 -16.23 -18.73
CA ARG A 238 7.94 -15.59 -18.56
C ARG A 238 8.52 -15.89 -17.18
N MET A 239 9.67 -16.58 -17.15
CA MET A 239 10.42 -16.80 -15.91
C MET A 239 11.55 -15.78 -15.79
N VAL A 240 11.62 -15.07 -14.67
CA VAL A 240 12.78 -14.27 -14.26
C VAL A 240 13.64 -15.11 -13.33
N ARG A 241 14.95 -15.09 -13.57
CA ARG A 241 15.95 -15.90 -12.86
C ARG A 241 16.78 -15.03 -11.95
N TYR A 242 16.95 -15.50 -10.74
CA TYR A 242 17.73 -14.84 -9.71
C TYR A 242 18.90 -15.72 -9.29
N VAL A 243 20.04 -15.10 -8.97
CA VAL A 243 21.18 -15.76 -8.36
C VAL A 243 21.24 -15.33 -6.90
N ILE A 244 21.15 -16.28 -5.98
CA ILE A 244 21.41 -16.04 -4.55
C ILE A 244 22.92 -16.17 -4.37
N SER A 245 23.66 -15.07 -4.46
CA SER A 245 25.12 -15.07 -4.48
C SER A 245 25.75 -15.51 -3.15
N SER A 246 25.07 -15.23 -2.05
CA SER A 246 25.57 -15.49 -0.68
C SER A 246 24.53 -16.24 0.16
N PRO A 247 24.19 -17.51 -0.19
CA PRO A 247 23.25 -18.29 0.59
C PRO A 247 23.81 -18.61 1.98
N PRO A 248 22.99 -18.59 3.07
CA PRO A 248 23.51 -18.77 4.44
C PRO A 248 23.95 -20.21 4.77
N ASP A 249 23.59 -21.17 3.94
CA ASP A 249 23.76 -22.62 4.19
C ASP A 249 24.81 -23.30 3.30
N GLN A 250 25.40 -22.58 2.33
CA GLN A 250 26.46 -23.09 1.46
C GLN A 250 27.31 -21.98 0.86
N VAL A 251 28.52 -22.31 0.38
CA VAL A 251 29.45 -21.37 -0.27
C VAL A 251 29.02 -21.09 -1.72
N GLN A 252 28.54 -22.11 -2.44
CA GLN A 252 28.18 -21.97 -3.84
C GLN A 252 26.84 -21.24 -3.99
N PRO A 253 26.70 -20.36 -5.00
CA PRO A 253 25.44 -19.69 -5.28
C PRO A 253 24.30 -20.66 -5.55
N LYS A 254 23.06 -20.19 -5.28
CA LYS A 254 21.81 -20.89 -5.61
C LYS A 254 21.05 -20.16 -6.71
N TYR A 255 20.14 -20.85 -7.37
CA TYR A 255 19.23 -20.29 -8.34
C TYR A 255 17.82 -20.27 -7.79
N MET A 256 17.07 -19.21 -8.13
CA MET A 256 15.64 -19.10 -7.94
C MET A 256 15.00 -18.62 -9.23
N GLU A 257 13.83 -19.15 -9.57
CA GLU A 257 13.01 -18.70 -10.70
C GLU A 257 11.65 -18.26 -10.21
N ARG A 258 11.08 -17.25 -10.85
CA ARG A 258 9.73 -16.77 -10.57
C ARG A 258 9.02 -16.37 -11.86
N PHE A 259 7.74 -16.72 -11.96
CA PHE A 259 6.87 -16.20 -13.01
C PHE A 259 6.72 -14.68 -12.87
N TYR A 260 6.92 -13.97 -13.99
CA TYR A 260 6.90 -12.51 -13.98
C TYR A 260 6.49 -11.98 -15.36
N ALA A 261 5.17 -11.83 -15.59
CA ALA A 261 4.65 -11.26 -16.82
C ALA A 261 5.03 -9.78 -16.95
N LYS A 262 5.54 -9.41 -18.13
CA LYS A 262 5.94 -8.04 -18.48
C LYS A 262 5.00 -7.43 -19.51
N PRO A 263 4.94 -6.11 -19.63
CA PRO A 263 4.17 -5.45 -20.69
C PRO A 263 4.49 -6.02 -22.07
N GLY A 264 3.44 -6.26 -22.85
CA GLY A 264 3.55 -6.88 -24.17
C GLY A 264 3.50 -8.40 -24.20
N ASP A 265 3.69 -9.10 -23.08
CA ASP A 265 3.58 -10.55 -23.02
C ASP A 265 2.14 -11.00 -23.35
N VAL A 266 2.01 -12.16 -23.98
CA VAL A 266 0.70 -12.78 -24.19
C VAL A 266 0.14 -13.21 -22.83
N LEU A 267 -1.08 -12.76 -22.49
CA LEU A 267 -1.75 -13.10 -21.23
C LEU A 267 -2.64 -14.33 -21.41
N ASP A 268 -3.05 -14.91 -20.28
CA ASP A 268 -3.98 -16.03 -20.26
C ASP A 268 -5.30 -15.65 -20.93
N LEU A 269 -5.80 -16.52 -21.81
CA LEU A 269 -7.11 -16.38 -22.42
C LEU A 269 -8.10 -17.29 -21.70
N GLN A 270 -9.08 -16.69 -21.05
CA GLN A 270 -10.13 -17.37 -20.31
C GLN A 270 -11.44 -17.36 -21.13
N GLN A 271 -12.00 -18.55 -21.37
CA GLN A 271 -13.27 -18.73 -22.05
C GLN A 271 -14.33 -19.24 -21.08
N PRO A 272 -15.38 -18.48 -20.77
CA PRO A 272 -16.47 -18.98 -19.93
C PRO A 272 -17.30 -20.02 -20.67
N THR A 273 -17.58 -21.10 -19.97
CA THR A 273 -18.39 -22.19 -20.50
C THR A 273 -19.50 -22.53 -19.51
N LEU A 274 -20.72 -22.67 -20.02
CA LEU A 274 -21.92 -23.03 -19.27
C LEU A 274 -22.28 -24.50 -19.60
N PHE A 275 -22.64 -25.24 -18.57
CA PHE A 275 -23.12 -26.63 -18.69
C PHE A 275 -24.53 -26.76 -18.09
N ASP A 276 -25.47 -27.28 -18.83
CA ASP A 276 -26.72 -27.88 -18.32
C ASP A 276 -26.44 -29.34 -17.99
N VAL A 277 -26.36 -29.66 -16.72
CA VAL A 277 -25.93 -30.97 -16.23
C VAL A 277 -26.98 -32.06 -16.49
N GLU A 278 -28.26 -31.68 -16.56
CA GLU A 278 -29.36 -32.63 -16.84
C GLU A 278 -29.37 -33.07 -18.31
N THR A 279 -29.23 -32.09 -19.19
CA THR A 279 -29.23 -32.36 -20.64
C THR A 279 -27.82 -32.67 -21.19
N ARG A 280 -26.78 -32.49 -20.35
CA ARG A 280 -25.35 -32.59 -20.73
C ARG A 280 -24.98 -31.64 -21.86
N LYS A 281 -25.68 -30.55 -21.99
CA LYS A 281 -25.41 -29.51 -23.00
C LYS A 281 -24.29 -28.60 -22.54
N GLN A 282 -23.23 -28.48 -23.33
CA GLN A 282 -22.18 -27.48 -23.21
C GLN A 282 -22.51 -26.25 -24.08
N THR A 283 -22.29 -25.06 -23.55
CA THR A 283 -22.43 -23.78 -24.29
C THR A 283 -21.22 -22.92 -24.02
N ASN A 284 -20.39 -22.68 -25.01
CA ASN A 284 -19.31 -21.70 -24.93
C ASN A 284 -19.93 -20.30 -25.09
N VAL A 285 -19.68 -19.44 -24.13
CA VAL A 285 -20.20 -18.07 -24.14
C VAL A 285 -19.51 -17.24 -25.22
N ASP A 286 -20.25 -16.54 -26.05
CA ASP A 286 -19.69 -15.63 -27.05
C ASP A 286 -18.86 -14.51 -26.39
N ASN A 287 -17.62 -14.31 -26.86
CA ASN A 287 -16.67 -13.38 -26.29
C ASN A 287 -16.68 -11.96 -26.90
N THR A 288 -17.61 -11.66 -27.78
CA THR A 288 -17.71 -10.34 -28.46
C THR A 288 -17.79 -9.18 -27.47
N LEU A 289 -18.36 -9.42 -26.29
CA LEU A 289 -18.49 -8.39 -25.24
C LEU A 289 -17.24 -8.27 -24.35
N PHE A 290 -16.28 -9.17 -24.44
CA PHE A 290 -15.05 -9.17 -23.61
C PHE A 290 -13.81 -9.59 -24.41
N PRO A 291 -13.54 -8.89 -25.55
CA PRO A 291 -12.33 -9.13 -26.35
C PRO A 291 -11.08 -8.68 -25.60
N ASP A 292 -9.94 -9.36 -25.87
CA ASP A 292 -8.62 -9.02 -25.31
C ASP A 292 -8.62 -8.73 -23.79
N PRO A 293 -9.04 -9.68 -22.96
CA PRO A 293 -9.11 -9.46 -21.53
C PRO A 293 -7.70 -9.33 -20.94
N PHE A 294 -7.50 -8.31 -20.13
CA PHE A 294 -6.42 -8.28 -19.14
C PHE A 294 -6.73 -9.29 -18.03
N GLY A 295 -7.97 -9.36 -17.60
CA GLY A 295 -8.44 -10.28 -16.59
C GLY A 295 -9.96 -10.37 -16.55
N LEU A 296 -10.45 -11.52 -16.14
CA LEU A 296 -11.85 -11.78 -15.85
C LEU A 296 -11.99 -12.18 -14.37
N SER A 297 -13.01 -11.67 -13.68
CA SER A 297 -13.24 -12.04 -12.29
C SER A 297 -13.83 -13.46 -12.17
N GLN A 298 -13.87 -13.99 -10.95
CA GLN A 298 -14.58 -15.24 -10.69
C GLN A 298 -16.07 -15.13 -11.09
N LEU A 299 -16.63 -16.26 -11.53
CA LEU A 299 -18.03 -16.38 -11.91
C LEU A 299 -18.92 -16.34 -10.65
N GLN A 300 -19.94 -15.48 -10.66
CA GLN A 300 -20.86 -15.30 -9.54
C GLN A 300 -22.29 -15.59 -9.99
N TRP A 301 -22.91 -16.63 -9.45
CA TRP A 301 -24.28 -16.99 -9.74
C TRP A 301 -25.28 -16.07 -9.03
N ARG A 302 -26.40 -15.76 -9.73
CA ARG A 302 -27.59 -15.23 -9.09
C ARG A 302 -28.20 -16.29 -8.17
N ARG A 303 -28.84 -15.88 -7.06
CA ARG A 303 -29.40 -16.81 -6.06
C ARG A 303 -30.49 -17.71 -6.64
N ASP A 304 -31.27 -17.18 -7.58
CA ASP A 304 -32.31 -17.92 -8.30
C ASP A 304 -31.78 -18.74 -9.48
N SER A 305 -30.48 -18.75 -9.71
CA SER A 305 -29.80 -19.49 -10.78
C SER A 305 -30.16 -19.05 -12.21
N ARG A 306 -30.82 -17.88 -12.40
CA ARG A 306 -31.21 -17.39 -13.75
C ARG A 306 -30.02 -17.02 -14.62
N ALA A 307 -28.90 -16.62 -13.98
CA ALA A 307 -27.71 -16.12 -14.65
C ALA A 307 -26.49 -16.20 -13.76
N PHE A 308 -25.31 -16.09 -14.33
CA PHE A 308 -24.08 -15.74 -13.61
C PHE A 308 -23.44 -14.47 -14.17
N THR A 309 -22.66 -13.80 -13.36
CA THR A 309 -21.95 -12.57 -13.74
C THR A 309 -20.44 -12.74 -13.56
N PHE A 310 -19.69 -11.94 -14.31
CA PHE A 310 -18.26 -11.72 -14.10
C PHE A 310 -17.90 -10.30 -14.54
N GLU A 311 -16.76 -9.83 -14.04
CA GLU A 311 -16.21 -8.53 -14.43
C GLU A 311 -15.13 -8.76 -15.49
N TYR A 312 -15.09 -7.86 -16.46
CA TYR A 312 -14.13 -7.83 -17.54
C TYR A 312 -13.34 -6.54 -17.49
N ASN A 313 -12.01 -6.65 -17.39
CA ASN A 313 -11.06 -5.58 -17.54
C ASN A 313 -10.36 -5.76 -18.87
N GLN A 314 -10.54 -4.82 -19.80
CA GLN A 314 -9.88 -4.86 -21.10
C GLN A 314 -8.37 -4.59 -20.97
N ARG A 315 -7.55 -5.27 -21.74
CA ARG A 315 -6.13 -4.98 -21.81
C ARG A 315 -5.91 -3.55 -22.36
N GLY A 316 -5.01 -2.78 -21.70
CA GLY A 316 -4.90 -1.33 -21.90
C GLY A 316 -5.78 -0.52 -20.96
N HIS A 317 -6.68 -1.18 -20.21
CA HIS A 317 -7.44 -0.64 -19.06
C HIS A 317 -8.31 0.59 -19.37
N GLN A 318 -8.75 0.72 -20.63
CA GLN A 318 -9.65 1.80 -21.06
C GLN A 318 -11.13 1.40 -21.03
N ARG A 319 -11.41 0.12 -20.77
CA ARG A 319 -12.78 -0.40 -20.69
C ARG A 319 -12.90 -1.41 -19.55
N PHE A 320 -13.98 -1.27 -18.77
CA PHE A 320 -14.34 -2.21 -17.71
C PHE A 320 -15.84 -2.52 -17.79
N ARG A 321 -16.19 -3.81 -17.78
CA ARG A 321 -17.59 -4.25 -17.90
C ARG A 321 -17.98 -5.19 -16.79
N VAL A 322 -19.29 -5.18 -16.47
CA VAL A 322 -19.95 -6.28 -15.77
C VAL A 322 -20.78 -7.03 -16.79
N ILE A 323 -20.41 -8.29 -17.02
CA ILE A 323 -21.10 -9.17 -17.98
C ILE A 323 -22.04 -10.11 -17.21
N GLU A 324 -23.24 -10.29 -17.70
CA GLU A 324 -24.20 -11.29 -17.22
C GLU A 324 -24.51 -12.29 -18.33
N VAL A 325 -24.46 -13.58 -17.99
CA VAL A 325 -24.73 -14.70 -18.89
C VAL A 325 -26.00 -15.41 -18.42
N ASN A 326 -27.00 -15.48 -19.29
CA ASN A 326 -28.26 -16.20 -19.03
C ASN A 326 -28.02 -17.70 -18.94
N ALA A 327 -28.48 -18.32 -17.85
CA ALA A 327 -28.24 -19.75 -17.59
C ALA A 327 -28.94 -20.70 -18.56
N THR A 328 -30.05 -20.29 -19.20
CA THR A 328 -30.81 -21.13 -20.12
C THR A 328 -30.31 -21.03 -21.55
N THR A 329 -29.98 -19.81 -21.99
CA THR A 329 -29.60 -19.57 -23.40
C THR A 329 -28.09 -19.48 -23.61
N GLY A 330 -27.30 -19.15 -22.60
CA GLY A 330 -25.88 -18.85 -22.72
C GLY A 330 -25.57 -17.48 -23.30
N ASN A 331 -26.62 -16.66 -23.59
CA ASN A 331 -26.44 -15.32 -24.15
C ASN A 331 -25.84 -14.38 -23.10
N ALA A 332 -24.81 -13.65 -23.52
CA ALA A 332 -24.16 -12.63 -22.70
C ALA A 332 -24.74 -11.24 -22.97
N ARG A 333 -24.81 -10.40 -21.92
CA ARG A 333 -25.12 -8.98 -22.04
C ARG A 333 -24.23 -8.15 -21.09
N SER A 334 -23.99 -6.90 -21.42
CA SER A 334 -23.31 -5.97 -20.52
C SER A 334 -24.32 -5.32 -19.58
N LEU A 335 -24.12 -5.46 -18.26
CA LEU A 335 -24.89 -4.74 -17.25
C LEU A 335 -24.32 -3.34 -17.01
N ILE A 336 -22.99 -3.23 -17.02
CA ILE A 336 -22.24 -1.99 -16.84
C ILE A 336 -21.15 -1.96 -17.90
N ASP A 337 -20.97 -0.81 -18.54
CA ASP A 337 -19.90 -0.54 -19.51
C ASP A 337 -19.26 0.80 -19.19
N GLU A 338 -18.09 0.75 -18.51
CA GLU A 338 -17.27 1.91 -18.23
C GLU A 338 -16.20 2.05 -19.30
N GLN A 339 -16.05 3.27 -19.79
CA GLN A 339 -15.03 3.62 -20.80
C GLN A 339 -14.27 4.88 -20.40
N ALA A 340 -12.99 4.89 -20.70
CA ALA A 340 -12.10 6.00 -20.47
C ALA A 340 -11.24 6.28 -21.69
N THR A 341 -10.95 7.53 -21.95
CA THR A 341 -9.98 7.95 -23.00
C THR A 341 -8.53 7.73 -22.55
N THR A 342 -8.30 7.64 -21.25
CA THR A 342 -7.00 7.40 -20.63
C THR A 342 -7.01 6.00 -20.03
N PHE A 343 -7.15 5.86 -18.73
CA PHE A 343 -7.18 4.57 -18.02
C PHE A 343 -8.34 4.52 -17.02
N ILE A 344 -8.72 3.33 -16.64
CA ILE A 344 -9.58 3.06 -15.48
C ILE A 344 -8.70 2.47 -14.37
N ASP A 345 -8.68 3.09 -13.20
CA ASP A 345 -8.01 2.49 -12.05
C ASP A 345 -8.87 1.35 -11.48
N TYR A 346 -8.60 0.13 -11.95
CA TYR A 346 -9.41 -1.05 -11.66
C TYR A 346 -9.24 -1.62 -10.25
N ARG A 347 -8.42 -1.02 -9.40
CA ARG A 347 -8.30 -1.43 -8.00
C ARG A 347 -9.62 -1.15 -7.25
N ARG A 348 -9.86 -1.93 -6.20
CA ARG A 348 -11.10 -1.84 -5.43
C ARG A 348 -11.10 -0.64 -4.48
N ALA A 349 -12.20 0.11 -4.50
CA ALA A 349 -12.51 1.20 -3.57
C ALA A 349 -13.43 0.68 -2.45
N ALA A 350 -12.92 -0.22 -1.61
CA ALA A 350 -13.71 -0.85 -0.55
C ALA A 350 -12.93 -0.92 0.77
N GLY A 351 -13.66 -0.87 1.88
CA GLY A 351 -13.13 -0.99 3.23
C GLY A 351 -12.58 0.32 3.80
N THR A 352 -11.90 0.21 4.93
CA THR A 352 -11.36 1.35 5.68
C THR A 352 -10.01 1.85 5.14
N LEU A 353 -9.34 1.04 4.32
CA LEU A 353 -8.06 1.41 3.72
C LEU A 353 -8.29 2.12 2.40
N ASP A 354 -7.73 3.29 2.29
CA ASP A 354 -7.75 4.08 1.08
C ASP A 354 -6.74 3.54 0.06
N GLY A 355 -7.18 2.55 -0.71
CA GLY A 355 -6.39 1.95 -1.77
C GLY A 355 -6.26 2.81 -3.03
N GLY A 356 -6.94 3.97 -3.09
CA GLY A 356 -6.94 4.85 -4.27
C GLY A 356 -7.63 4.28 -5.50
N GLY A 357 -8.21 3.08 -5.44
CA GLY A 357 -8.90 2.42 -6.56
C GLY A 357 -10.20 3.10 -6.95
N ARG A 358 -10.72 2.75 -8.15
CA ARG A 358 -11.92 3.37 -8.74
C ARG A 358 -12.98 2.37 -9.16
N ILE A 359 -12.87 1.13 -8.70
CA ILE A 359 -13.89 0.10 -8.95
C ILE A 359 -14.56 -0.30 -7.64
N TYR A 360 -15.86 -0.16 -7.61
CA TYR A 360 -16.72 -0.71 -6.56
C TYR A 360 -18.00 -1.23 -7.17
N ARG A 361 -18.43 -2.42 -6.76
CA ARG A 361 -19.69 -3.05 -7.12
C ARG A 361 -20.36 -3.63 -5.87
N SER A 362 -21.63 -3.33 -5.69
CA SER A 362 -22.49 -4.03 -4.73
C SER A 362 -23.82 -4.33 -5.36
N ASP A 363 -24.12 -5.62 -5.50
CA ASP A 363 -25.41 -6.09 -6.00
C ASP A 363 -26.43 -6.03 -4.87
N VAL A 364 -27.53 -5.33 -5.12
CA VAL A 364 -28.66 -5.15 -4.21
C VAL A 364 -29.81 -6.02 -4.66
N ASN A 365 -30.49 -6.72 -3.73
CA ASN A 365 -31.61 -7.63 -4.01
C ASN A 365 -31.29 -8.61 -5.15
N ASP A 366 -30.21 -9.38 -5.00
CA ASP A 366 -29.74 -10.36 -5.99
C ASP A 366 -29.49 -9.75 -7.38
N GLY A 367 -29.02 -8.50 -7.41
CA GLY A 367 -28.68 -7.78 -8.64
C GLY A 367 -29.85 -7.13 -9.35
N ALA A 368 -31.00 -6.96 -8.68
CA ALA A 368 -32.08 -6.11 -9.20
C ALA A 368 -31.61 -4.64 -9.33
N GLU A 369 -30.73 -4.22 -8.45
CA GLU A 369 -30.02 -2.94 -8.53
C GLU A 369 -28.53 -3.16 -8.26
N ILE A 370 -27.69 -2.22 -8.73
CA ILE A 370 -26.24 -2.28 -8.51
C ILE A 370 -25.75 -0.90 -8.09
N VAL A 371 -25.10 -0.82 -6.91
CA VAL A 371 -24.32 0.35 -6.52
C VAL A 371 -22.95 0.24 -7.17
N TRP A 372 -22.59 1.25 -7.96
CA TRP A 372 -21.41 1.27 -8.78
C TRP A 372 -20.61 2.56 -8.61
N LEU A 373 -19.27 2.48 -8.54
CA LEU A 373 -18.38 3.65 -8.55
C LEU A 373 -17.91 3.93 -9.98
N SER A 374 -18.01 5.19 -10.40
CA SER A 374 -17.63 5.63 -11.74
C SER A 374 -17.01 7.03 -11.73
N GLU A 375 -16.05 7.28 -12.63
CA GLU A 375 -15.48 8.62 -12.85
C GLU A 375 -16.02 9.30 -14.11
N ARG A 376 -17.23 8.91 -14.57
CA ARG A 376 -17.82 9.38 -15.84
C ARG A 376 -18.12 10.88 -15.90
N ASP A 377 -18.25 11.56 -14.76
CA ASP A 377 -18.46 13.01 -14.67
C ASP A 377 -17.19 13.79 -14.33
N GLY A 378 -16.02 13.12 -14.30
CA GLY A 378 -14.73 13.73 -13.98
C GLY A 378 -14.32 13.60 -12.51
N TRP A 379 -15.17 13.00 -11.67
CA TRP A 379 -14.93 12.71 -10.27
C TRP A 379 -15.34 11.28 -9.94
N ALA A 380 -14.76 10.68 -8.92
CA ALA A 380 -15.15 9.34 -8.48
C ALA A 380 -16.44 9.42 -7.66
N HIS A 381 -17.56 9.03 -8.27
CA HIS A 381 -18.88 9.08 -7.68
C HIS A 381 -19.64 7.75 -7.72
N LEU A 382 -20.58 7.60 -6.79
CA LEU A 382 -21.47 6.44 -6.71
C LEU A 382 -22.71 6.67 -7.58
N TYR A 383 -23.10 5.61 -8.28
CA TYR A 383 -24.29 5.55 -9.14
C TYR A 383 -25.14 4.33 -8.78
N LEU A 384 -26.45 4.45 -8.90
CA LEU A 384 -27.38 3.34 -8.81
C LEU A 384 -27.77 2.91 -10.22
N PHE A 385 -27.56 1.64 -10.54
CA PHE A 385 -27.96 1.03 -11.79
C PHE A 385 -29.18 0.13 -11.59
N ASP A 386 -30.04 0.07 -12.60
CA ASP A 386 -31.03 -0.97 -12.77
C ASP A 386 -30.35 -2.26 -13.28
N GLY A 387 -30.35 -3.32 -12.50
CA GLY A 387 -29.69 -4.58 -12.86
C GLY A 387 -30.41 -5.38 -13.93
N THR A 388 -31.67 -5.02 -14.26
CA THR A 388 -32.42 -5.66 -15.34
C THR A 388 -32.11 -5.04 -16.68
N THR A 389 -32.08 -3.73 -16.76
CA THR A 389 -31.84 -2.99 -18.01
C THR A 389 -30.38 -2.63 -18.25
N GLY A 390 -29.56 -2.55 -17.19
CA GLY A 390 -28.19 -2.07 -17.25
C GLY A 390 -28.09 -0.54 -17.36
N THR A 391 -29.17 0.20 -17.09
CA THR A 391 -29.20 1.67 -17.18
C THR A 391 -28.97 2.32 -15.82
N VAL A 392 -28.41 3.54 -15.82
CA VAL A 392 -28.30 4.35 -14.62
C VAL A 392 -29.69 4.80 -14.17
N LYS A 393 -30.08 4.51 -12.94
CA LYS A 393 -31.29 5.04 -12.29
C LYS A 393 -31.08 6.47 -11.80
N ASN A 394 -30.00 6.69 -11.07
CA ASN A 394 -29.58 8.00 -10.58
C ASN A 394 -28.11 8.00 -10.15
N GLN A 395 -27.57 9.20 -10.06
CA GLN A 395 -26.30 9.46 -9.40
C GLN A 395 -26.53 9.59 -7.89
N ILE A 396 -25.83 8.79 -7.07
CA ILE A 396 -25.97 8.79 -5.60
C ILE A 396 -25.16 9.95 -4.99
N THR A 397 -23.90 10.11 -5.39
CA THR A 397 -23.04 11.21 -4.93
C THR A 397 -22.66 12.12 -6.10
N LYS A 398 -22.58 13.44 -5.86
CA LYS A 398 -22.25 14.43 -6.91
C LYS A 398 -21.57 15.65 -6.30
N GLY A 399 -20.69 16.30 -7.07
CA GLY A 399 -19.95 17.49 -6.66
C GLY A 399 -18.46 17.42 -7.03
N GLU A 400 -17.68 18.40 -6.61
CA GLU A 400 -16.23 18.45 -6.89
C GLU A 400 -15.43 17.76 -5.76
N PHE A 401 -15.66 16.46 -5.58
CA PHE A 401 -14.99 15.66 -4.57
C PHE A 401 -14.82 14.20 -5.03
N VAL A 402 -14.06 13.41 -4.29
CA VAL A 402 -13.74 12.03 -4.63
C VAL A 402 -14.26 11.09 -3.55
N VAL A 403 -15.12 10.14 -3.91
CA VAL A 403 -15.38 8.96 -3.08
C VAL A 403 -14.10 8.12 -3.05
N ARG A 404 -13.58 7.87 -1.83
CA ARG A 404 -12.32 7.17 -1.61
C ARG A 404 -12.52 5.66 -1.43
N ALA A 405 -13.49 5.30 -0.59
CA ALA A 405 -13.85 3.91 -0.36
C ALA A 405 -15.32 3.79 0.10
N VAL A 406 -15.97 2.69 -0.27
CA VAL A 406 -17.27 2.30 0.29
C VAL A 406 -17.03 1.38 1.48
N GLN A 407 -17.56 1.78 2.63
CA GLN A 407 -17.43 1.07 3.88
C GLN A 407 -18.50 -0.03 4.01
N ARG A 408 -19.71 0.30 3.66
CA ARG A 408 -20.88 -0.57 3.79
C ARG A 408 -22.03 -0.11 2.90
N VAL A 409 -22.74 -1.06 2.32
CA VAL A 409 -24.07 -0.84 1.69
C VAL A 409 -25.14 -1.46 2.58
N ASP A 410 -25.98 -0.62 3.15
CA ASP A 410 -27.13 -1.03 3.96
C ASP A 410 -28.35 -1.18 3.04
N GLN A 411 -28.58 -2.43 2.61
CA GLN A 411 -29.68 -2.73 1.69
C GLN A 411 -31.06 -2.53 2.33
N ALA A 412 -31.20 -2.80 3.65
CA ALA A 412 -32.46 -2.69 4.36
C ALA A 412 -32.92 -1.22 4.48
N ASN A 413 -32.00 -0.32 4.82
CA ASN A 413 -32.25 1.10 4.96
C ASN A 413 -31.99 1.89 3.66
N ARG A 414 -31.52 1.21 2.60
CA ARG A 414 -31.16 1.80 1.30
C ARG A 414 -30.14 2.94 1.44
N GLN A 415 -29.06 2.68 2.16
CA GLN A 415 -28.02 3.67 2.46
C GLN A 415 -26.63 3.15 2.09
N VAL A 416 -25.73 4.07 1.72
CA VAL A 416 -24.31 3.82 1.51
C VAL A 416 -23.50 4.59 2.55
N TYR A 417 -22.59 3.91 3.21
CA TYR A 417 -21.56 4.46 4.08
C TYR A 417 -20.25 4.49 3.33
N PHE A 418 -19.62 5.66 3.24
CA PHE A 418 -18.42 5.83 2.41
C PHE A 418 -17.46 6.87 3.00
N SER A 419 -16.20 6.83 2.58
CA SER A 419 -15.24 7.90 2.81
C SER A 419 -15.06 8.73 1.53
N ALA A 420 -14.82 10.03 1.70
CA ALA A 420 -14.58 10.95 0.60
C ALA A 420 -13.57 12.02 1.01
N GLY A 421 -12.86 12.57 0.03
CA GLY A 421 -11.96 13.72 0.19
C GLY A 421 -12.37 14.87 -0.71
N GLY A 422 -12.17 16.12 -0.22
CA GLY A 422 -12.42 17.33 -0.99
C GLY A 422 -13.83 17.89 -0.94
N MET A 423 -14.74 17.37 -0.09
CA MET A 423 -16.10 17.94 0.04
C MET A 423 -16.11 19.36 0.63
N ASP A 424 -15.18 19.65 1.54
CA ASP A 424 -14.98 21.02 2.03
C ASP A 424 -13.79 21.64 1.27
N PRO A 425 -14.01 22.64 0.40
CA PRO A 425 -12.94 23.25 -0.39
C PRO A 425 -11.95 24.07 0.44
N LYS A 426 -12.23 24.31 1.72
CA LYS A 426 -11.35 25.03 2.66
C LYS A 426 -10.35 24.11 3.35
N GLN A 427 -10.53 22.80 3.23
CA GLN A 427 -9.66 21.80 3.86
C GLN A 427 -8.70 21.19 2.83
N ASP A 428 -7.72 20.44 3.35
CA ASP A 428 -6.87 19.59 2.51
C ASP A 428 -7.75 18.52 1.82
N PRO A 429 -7.83 18.50 0.48
CA PRO A 429 -8.69 17.57 -0.26
C PRO A 429 -8.30 16.10 -0.09
N TYR A 430 -7.15 15.84 0.50
CA TYR A 430 -6.70 14.48 0.80
C TYR A 430 -7.15 13.98 2.17
N PHE A 431 -7.76 14.79 3.03
CA PHE A 431 -8.37 14.32 4.26
C PHE A 431 -9.56 13.41 3.94
N ALA A 432 -9.57 12.23 4.52
CA ALA A 432 -10.69 11.29 4.43
C ALA A 432 -11.73 11.63 5.49
N HIS A 433 -12.89 12.07 5.06
CA HIS A 433 -14.08 12.23 5.90
C HIS A 433 -15.08 11.12 5.60
N PHE A 434 -15.88 10.75 6.58
CA PHE A 434 -16.86 9.67 6.47
C PHE A 434 -18.26 10.22 6.41
N TYR A 435 -19.09 9.59 5.55
CA TYR A 435 -20.43 10.03 5.22
C TYR A 435 -21.39 8.84 5.10
N ARG A 436 -22.67 9.16 5.20
CA ARG A 436 -23.78 8.29 4.84
C ARG A 436 -24.71 9.04 3.87
N ILE A 437 -25.25 8.33 2.88
CA ILE A 437 -26.18 8.87 1.89
C ILE A 437 -27.23 7.82 1.52
N ASN A 438 -28.46 8.23 1.17
CA ASN A 438 -29.47 7.34 0.65
C ASN A 438 -29.19 6.97 -0.83
N PHE A 439 -29.70 5.83 -1.30
CA PHE A 439 -29.52 5.38 -2.69
C PHE A 439 -30.06 6.36 -3.73
N ASP A 440 -31.06 7.17 -3.38
CA ASP A 440 -31.63 8.21 -4.25
C ASP A 440 -30.80 9.51 -4.29
N GLY A 441 -29.70 9.57 -3.55
CA GLY A 441 -28.83 10.73 -3.45
C GLY A 441 -29.27 11.79 -2.45
N THR A 442 -30.34 11.53 -1.69
CA THR A 442 -30.80 12.42 -0.61
C THR A 442 -30.15 12.05 0.74
N GLY A 443 -30.34 12.91 1.74
CA GLY A 443 -29.96 12.59 3.11
C GLY A 443 -28.45 12.45 3.35
N LEU A 444 -27.61 13.13 2.58
CA LEU A 444 -26.17 13.17 2.83
C LEU A 444 -25.88 13.66 4.25
N THR A 445 -25.27 12.81 5.07
CA THR A 445 -25.00 13.05 6.48
C THR A 445 -23.51 12.87 6.74
N PRO A 446 -22.78 13.90 7.20
CA PRO A 446 -21.40 13.73 7.65
C PRO A 446 -21.40 12.93 8.96
N LEU A 447 -20.48 11.95 9.03
CA LEU A 447 -20.23 11.13 10.22
C LEU A 447 -19.00 11.62 10.99
N THR A 448 -18.14 12.39 10.35
CA THR A 448 -16.94 13.01 10.93
C THR A 448 -16.96 14.52 10.65
N ASP A 449 -16.45 15.32 11.57
CA ASP A 449 -16.60 16.79 11.54
C ASP A 449 -15.31 17.58 11.78
N ALA A 450 -14.28 16.99 12.39
CA ALA A 450 -13.02 17.72 12.63
C ALA A 450 -12.28 18.03 11.32
N PRO A 451 -11.63 19.20 11.15
CA PRO A 451 -10.84 19.50 9.95
C PRO A 451 -9.50 18.73 9.96
N ALA A 452 -9.58 17.43 9.76
CA ALA A 452 -8.49 16.46 9.88
C ALA A 452 -8.71 15.24 8.99
N ASP A 453 -7.70 14.42 8.86
CA ASP A 453 -7.85 13.06 8.32
C ASP A 453 -8.44 12.14 9.38
N HIS A 454 -9.43 11.35 8.99
CA HIS A 454 -10.16 10.46 9.88
C HIS A 454 -9.91 8.99 9.55
N SER A 455 -9.91 8.17 10.60
CA SER A 455 -10.05 6.72 10.46
C SER A 455 -11.23 6.26 11.32
N VAL A 456 -12.06 5.36 10.75
CA VAL A 456 -13.30 4.91 11.39
C VAL A 456 -13.28 3.39 11.52
N THR A 457 -13.65 2.90 12.73
CA THR A 457 -13.82 1.47 13.01
C THR A 457 -15.23 1.22 13.53
N TYR A 458 -16.10 0.63 12.69
CA TYR A 458 -17.48 0.33 13.04
C TYR A 458 -17.61 -0.87 13.98
N SER A 459 -18.63 -0.85 14.85
CA SER A 459 -19.11 -2.05 15.54
C SER A 459 -19.63 -3.08 14.51
N PRO A 460 -19.64 -4.39 14.83
CA PRO A 460 -20.09 -5.41 13.87
C PRO A 460 -21.51 -5.21 13.35
N ASP A 461 -22.42 -4.65 14.18
CA ASP A 461 -23.79 -4.26 13.77
C ASP A 461 -23.85 -2.90 13.03
N GLY A 462 -22.72 -2.16 13.04
CA GLY A 462 -22.62 -0.85 12.39
C GLY A 462 -23.38 0.29 13.07
N GLU A 463 -23.86 0.10 14.32
CA GLU A 463 -24.62 1.13 15.05
C GLU A 463 -23.75 2.14 15.79
N MET A 464 -22.51 1.74 16.10
CA MET A 464 -21.51 2.59 16.74
C MET A 464 -20.24 2.59 15.91
N TYR A 465 -19.42 3.61 16.05
CA TYR A 465 -18.08 3.63 15.48
C TYR A 465 -17.10 4.44 16.34
N VAL A 466 -15.84 4.07 16.26
CA VAL A 466 -14.71 4.85 16.75
C VAL A 466 -14.25 5.74 15.62
N ASP A 467 -14.20 7.04 15.86
CA ASP A 467 -13.64 8.05 14.98
C ASP A 467 -12.32 8.54 15.56
N VAL A 468 -11.23 8.41 14.82
CA VAL A 468 -9.91 8.94 15.20
C VAL A 468 -9.51 10.01 14.18
N ALA A 469 -9.48 11.25 14.63
CA ALA A 469 -9.10 12.41 13.84
C ALA A 469 -7.68 12.85 14.14
N SER A 470 -6.84 13.06 13.12
CA SER A 470 -5.48 13.61 13.29
C SER A 470 -4.99 14.36 12.05
N ARG A 471 -3.97 15.17 12.20
CA ARG A 471 -3.19 15.78 11.11
C ARG A 471 -1.70 15.68 11.44
N VAL A 472 -0.86 15.96 10.48
CA VAL A 472 0.61 15.99 10.72
C VAL A 472 1.01 16.94 11.85
N ASP A 473 0.18 17.97 12.10
CA ASP A 473 0.35 19.01 13.13
C ASP A 473 -0.67 18.92 14.29
N MET A 474 -1.55 17.92 14.28
CA MET A 474 -2.59 17.71 15.29
C MET A 474 -2.54 16.27 15.82
N ALA A 475 -2.26 16.13 17.12
CA ALA A 475 -2.29 14.84 17.78
C ALA A 475 -3.67 14.15 17.69
N PRO A 476 -3.75 12.81 17.69
CA PRO A 476 -4.99 12.08 17.56
C PRO A 476 -6.01 12.40 18.67
N VAL A 477 -7.27 12.59 18.24
CA VAL A 477 -8.43 12.64 19.12
C VAL A 477 -9.36 11.49 18.73
N ALA A 478 -9.66 10.62 19.67
CA ALA A 478 -10.51 9.45 19.46
C ALA A 478 -11.86 9.61 20.16
N GLN A 479 -12.95 9.39 19.42
CA GLN A 479 -14.31 9.52 19.88
C GLN A 479 -15.13 8.28 19.54
N LEU A 480 -15.99 7.85 20.48
CA LEU A 480 -17.04 6.89 20.19
C LEU A 480 -18.27 7.65 19.74
N ARG A 481 -18.81 7.32 18.57
CA ARG A 481 -19.96 7.98 17.97
C ARG A 481 -21.07 6.99 17.64
N ARG A 482 -22.30 7.46 17.59
CA ARG A 482 -23.47 6.71 17.16
C ARG A 482 -23.71 6.92 15.64
N SER A 483 -23.91 5.82 14.90
CA SER A 483 -24.00 5.87 13.43
C SER A 483 -25.28 6.53 12.91
N SER A 484 -26.38 6.54 13.69
CA SER A 484 -27.68 7.09 13.23
C SER A 484 -27.69 8.61 13.10
N ASP A 485 -26.97 9.33 13.97
CA ASP A 485 -26.98 10.79 14.07
C ASP A 485 -25.57 11.43 14.20
N ALA A 486 -24.52 10.62 14.12
CA ALA A 486 -23.12 11.03 14.29
C ALA A 486 -22.79 11.65 15.67
N LYS A 487 -23.69 11.52 16.65
CA LYS A 487 -23.51 12.09 17.99
C LYS A 487 -22.30 11.47 18.68
N VAL A 488 -21.47 12.33 19.26
CA VAL A 488 -20.37 11.90 20.14
C VAL A 488 -20.98 11.36 21.44
N MET A 489 -20.80 10.07 21.69
CA MET A 489 -21.27 9.39 22.89
C MET A 489 -20.25 9.45 24.01
N LEU A 490 -18.93 9.40 23.65
CA LEU A 490 -17.84 9.45 24.61
C LEU A 490 -16.55 9.92 23.90
N GLU A 491 -15.81 10.86 24.47
CA GLU A 491 -14.41 11.08 24.09
C GLU A 491 -13.59 9.96 24.71
N LEU A 492 -13.00 9.12 23.83
CA LEU A 492 -12.20 7.98 24.27
C LEU A 492 -10.85 8.43 24.80
N GLU A 493 -10.05 9.07 23.94
CA GLU A 493 -8.72 9.56 24.27
C GLU A 493 -8.40 10.82 23.46
N ARG A 494 -7.54 11.66 24.03
CA ARG A 494 -6.96 12.84 23.39
C ARG A 494 -5.46 12.79 23.62
N ALA A 495 -4.72 12.46 22.59
CA ALA A 495 -3.28 12.27 22.70
C ALA A 495 -2.57 13.56 23.16
N SER A 496 -1.65 13.41 24.07
CA SER A 496 -0.78 14.48 24.57
C SER A 496 0.58 14.43 23.92
N THR A 497 1.02 15.57 23.38
CA THR A 497 2.35 15.77 22.79
C THR A 497 3.24 16.67 23.66
N THR A 498 2.85 16.94 24.91
CA THR A 498 3.55 17.89 25.79
C THR A 498 5.01 17.51 25.98
N GLU A 499 5.32 16.26 26.28
CA GLU A 499 6.69 15.78 26.49
C GLU A 499 7.45 15.69 25.17
N LEU A 500 6.76 15.36 24.07
CA LEU A 500 7.32 15.33 22.73
C LEU A 500 7.83 16.72 22.30
N VAL A 501 7.03 17.77 22.50
CA VAL A 501 7.40 19.16 22.19
C VAL A 501 8.55 19.64 23.08
N LYS A 502 8.53 19.33 24.39
CA LYS A 502 9.64 19.62 25.31
C LYS A 502 10.95 18.96 24.88
N ALA A 503 10.88 17.77 24.27
CA ALA A 503 12.05 17.07 23.74
C ALA A 503 12.62 17.66 22.44
N GLY A 504 11.99 18.74 21.91
CA GLY A 504 12.42 19.47 20.72
C GLY A 504 11.77 19.02 19.41
N TRP A 505 10.76 18.17 19.47
CA TRP A 505 9.98 17.80 18.28
C TRP A 505 9.24 19.00 17.69
N ARG A 506 9.17 19.04 16.37
CA ARG A 506 8.38 20.03 15.61
C ARG A 506 7.52 19.30 14.59
N ALA A 507 6.26 19.71 14.48
CA ALA A 507 5.37 19.22 13.44
C ALA A 507 5.91 19.55 12.04
N PRO A 508 5.71 18.69 11.04
CA PRO A 508 5.87 19.06 9.65
C PRO A 508 5.01 20.30 9.32
N GLU A 509 5.57 21.23 8.57
CA GLU A 509 4.85 22.41 8.09
C GLU A 509 4.10 22.06 6.81
N VAL A 510 2.78 22.27 6.77
CA VAL A 510 1.98 22.09 5.56
C VAL A 510 2.08 23.35 4.69
N PHE A 511 2.35 23.16 3.38
CA PHE A 511 2.39 24.25 2.43
C PHE A 511 1.70 23.89 1.12
N THR A 512 1.02 24.85 0.51
CA THR A 512 0.36 24.73 -0.78
C THR A 512 0.84 25.78 -1.77
N ALA A 513 0.93 25.39 -3.05
CA ALA A 513 1.20 26.29 -4.17
C ALA A 513 0.31 25.92 -5.35
N LYS A 514 0.11 26.83 -6.30
CA LYS A 514 -0.61 26.52 -7.52
C LYS A 514 0.23 25.64 -8.45
N GLY A 515 -0.41 24.64 -9.04
CA GLY A 515 0.18 23.77 -10.05
C GLY A 515 0.31 24.44 -11.42
N ARG A 516 0.76 23.66 -12.40
CA ARG A 516 1.01 24.13 -13.79
C ARG A 516 -0.23 24.71 -14.49
N ASP A 517 -1.42 24.32 -14.05
CA ASP A 517 -2.70 24.81 -14.59
C ASP A 517 -3.14 26.15 -13.96
N GLY A 518 -2.36 26.70 -13.02
CA GLY A 518 -2.64 27.94 -12.31
C GLY A 518 -3.84 27.88 -11.34
N SER A 519 -4.53 26.74 -11.26
CA SER A 519 -5.78 26.58 -10.49
C SER A 519 -5.67 25.51 -9.39
N SER A 520 -5.13 24.36 -9.71
CA SER A 520 -5.01 23.24 -8.76
C SER A 520 -4.02 23.55 -7.63
N ASP A 521 -4.44 23.30 -6.40
CA ASP A 521 -3.55 23.36 -5.24
C ASP A 521 -2.69 22.09 -5.14
N ILE A 522 -1.39 22.28 -5.12
CA ILE A 522 -0.37 21.26 -4.90
C ILE A 522 0.02 21.29 -3.43
N TRP A 523 -0.19 20.16 -2.76
CA TRP A 523 0.02 20.04 -1.32
C TRP A 523 1.35 19.35 -1.04
N GLY A 524 2.05 19.86 -0.03
CA GLY A 524 3.29 19.28 0.44
C GLY A 524 3.53 19.56 1.91
N VAL A 525 4.53 18.88 2.46
CA VAL A 525 5.01 19.09 3.84
C VAL A 525 6.50 19.39 3.84
N VAL A 526 6.91 20.23 4.80
CA VAL A 526 8.28 20.64 5.01
C VAL A 526 8.74 20.23 6.39
N VAL A 527 9.85 19.53 6.47
CA VAL A 527 10.50 19.14 7.72
C VAL A 527 11.84 19.83 7.84
N ARG A 528 12.04 20.49 8.97
CA ARG A 528 13.25 21.24 9.31
C ARG A 528 14.03 20.51 10.42
N PRO A 529 15.36 20.67 10.50
CA PRO A 529 16.14 20.11 11.61
C PRO A 529 15.69 20.69 12.96
N THR A 530 15.87 19.93 14.04
CA THR A 530 15.51 20.39 15.40
C THR A 530 16.30 21.65 15.81
N ARG A 531 17.56 21.76 15.35
CA ARG A 531 18.45 22.91 15.56
C ARG A 531 18.41 23.92 14.40
N PHE A 532 17.21 24.18 13.89
CA PHE A 532 17.01 25.10 12.78
C PHE A 532 17.38 26.54 13.12
N ASP A 533 18.20 27.16 12.26
CA ASP A 533 18.59 28.58 12.33
C ASP A 533 18.16 29.30 11.04
N PRO A 534 17.19 30.21 11.08
CA PRO A 534 16.66 30.92 9.90
C PRO A 534 17.68 31.83 9.20
N LYS A 535 18.85 32.06 9.79
CA LYS A 535 19.95 32.85 9.20
C LYS A 535 20.86 32.00 8.29
N LYS A 536 20.76 30.67 8.35
CA LYS A 536 21.53 29.75 7.53
C LYS A 536 20.73 29.35 6.30
N LYS A 537 21.41 29.00 5.21
CA LYS A 537 20.80 28.37 4.03
C LYS A 537 20.94 26.84 4.12
N TYR A 538 19.84 26.15 3.85
CA TYR A 538 19.77 24.70 3.92
C TYR A 538 19.54 24.13 2.52
N PRO A 539 20.37 23.16 2.07
CA PRO A 539 20.02 22.38 0.89
C PRO A 539 18.73 21.58 1.13
N VAL A 540 18.03 21.31 0.05
CA VAL A 540 16.72 20.68 0.09
C VAL A 540 16.81 19.23 -0.39
N ILE A 541 16.13 18.32 0.26
CA ILE A 541 15.95 16.95 -0.20
C ILE A 541 14.44 16.69 -0.38
N GLU A 542 14.03 16.30 -1.58
CA GLU A 542 12.67 15.83 -1.84
C GLU A 542 12.62 14.31 -1.66
N TYR A 543 11.71 13.82 -0.82
CA TYR A 543 11.34 12.42 -0.74
C TYR A 543 10.15 12.17 -1.65
N ILE A 544 10.37 11.49 -2.79
CA ILE A 544 9.37 11.31 -3.84
C ILE A 544 8.81 9.90 -3.90
N TYR A 545 7.51 9.82 -4.14
CA TYR A 545 6.82 8.66 -4.66
C TYR A 545 5.64 9.14 -5.50
N ALA A 546 5.81 9.23 -6.83
CA ALA A 546 4.80 9.77 -7.74
C ALA A 546 4.08 8.68 -8.53
N GLY A 547 3.94 7.49 -7.97
CA GLY A 547 3.13 6.41 -8.57
C GLY A 547 1.66 6.82 -8.66
N PRO A 548 1.01 6.67 -9.84
CA PRO A 548 -0.36 7.14 -10.06
C PRO A 548 -1.41 6.44 -9.19
N HIS A 549 -1.07 5.34 -8.55
CA HIS A 549 -1.99 4.55 -7.72
C HIS A 549 -2.31 5.15 -6.35
N GLY A 550 -1.66 6.23 -5.92
CA GLY A 550 -1.87 6.81 -4.59
C GLY A 550 -1.48 8.27 -4.49
N SER A 551 -1.62 8.82 -3.31
CA SER A 551 -1.01 10.07 -2.84
C SER A 551 0.02 9.74 -1.77
N PHE A 552 1.04 10.59 -1.59
CA PHE A 552 2.21 10.22 -0.80
C PHE A 552 2.49 11.14 0.38
N VAL A 553 2.03 12.38 0.33
CA VAL A 553 2.19 13.36 1.42
C VAL A 553 1.44 12.86 2.66
N PRO A 554 2.11 12.72 3.84
CA PRO A 554 1.44 12.26 5.06
C PRO A 554 0.34 13.23 5.49
N LYS A 555 -0.78 12.68 5.94
CA LYS A 555 -1.93 13.45 6.43
C LYS A 555 -2.16 13.28 7.92
N ASN A 556 -1.77 12.14 8.46
CA ASN A 556 -1.96 11.76 9.87
C ASN A 556 -0.77 12.16 10.73
N PHE A 557 -1.03 12.36 12.02
CA PHE A 557 0.00 12.56 13.03
C PHE A 557 0.92 11.35 13.15
N SER A 558 2.21 11.63 13.23
CA SER A 558 3.22 10.68 13.70
C SER A 558 4.20 11.40 14.63
N PRO A 559 4.61 10.79 15.73
CA PRO A 559 5.63 11.36 16.60
C PRO A 559 7.01 11.41 15.92
N TRP A 560 7.18 10.67 14.84
CA TRP A 560 8.40 10.65 14.07
C TRP A 560 8.12 10.28 12.60
N TYR A 561 8.73 11.03 11.68
CA TYR A 561 8.80 10.76 10.25
C TYR A 561 10.27 10.57 9.86
N ASN A 562 10.56 9.66 8.91
CA ASN A 562 11.94 9.42 8.44
C ASN A 562 12.62 10.71 7.92
N MET A 563 11.85 11.63 7.37
CA MET A 563 12.32 12.96 6.94
C MET A 563 12.99 13.73 8.06
N GLN A 564 12.55 13.58 9.32
CA GLN A 564 13.13 14.24 10.46
C GLN A 564 14.57 13.77 10.72
N SER A 565 14.85 12.47 10.56
CA SER A 565 16.20 11.93 10.69
C SER A 565 17.15 12.50 9.64
N ILE A 566 16.70 12.60 8.38
CA ILE A 566 17.51 13.19 7.30
C ILE A 566 17.74 14.69 7.56
N ALA A 567 16.70 15.40 8.03
CA ALA A 567 16.80 16.83 8.34
C ALA A 567 17.84 17.13 9.43
N GLU A 568 18.01 16.23 10.43
CA GLU A 568 19.00 16.39 11.51
C GLU A 568 20.45 16.47 11.02
N LEU A 569 20.72 15.99 9.81
CA LEU A 569 22.05 16.07 9.17
C LEU A 569 22.31 17.42 8.49
N GLY A 570 21.37 18.38 8.57
CA GLY A 570 21.54 19.74 8.05
C GLY A 570 20.78 20.04 6.77
N PHE A 571 19.72 19.30 6.49
CA PHE A 571 18.86 19.47 5.31
C PHE A 571 17.47 20.00 5.70
N VAL A 572 16.76 20.55 4.74
CA VAL A 572 15.30 20.66 4.77
C VAL A 572 14.75 19.56 3.89
N VAL A 573 13.80 18.77 4.41
CA VAL A 573 13.24 17.63 3.68
C VAL A 573 11.77 17.87 3.39
N VAL A 574 11.33 17.57 2.16
CA VAL A 574 9.95 17.79 1.72
C VAL A 574 9.34 16.54 1.09
N GLN A 575 8.01 16.45 1.17
CA GLN A 575 7.18 15.56 0.34
C GLN A 575 6.11 16.39 -0.34
N ILE A 576 5.84 16.11 -1.62
CA ILE A 576 4.91 16.88 -2.43
C ILE A 576 4.07 15.91 -3.29
N ASP A 577 2.76 16.16 -3.44
CA ASP A 577 1.88 15.44 -4.38
C ASP A 577 1.56 16.34 -5.58
N GLY A 578 2.30 16.13 -6.68
CA GLY A 578 2.05 16.80 -7.96
C GLY A 578 0.89 16.19 -8.73
N MET A 579 0.46 16.82 -9.83
CA MET A 579 -0.54 16.25 -10.73
C MET A 579 -0.07 14.88 -11.26
N GLY A 580 -1.02 13.98 -11.52
CA GLY A 580 -0.77 12.60 -11.88
C GLY A 580 -0.86 11.62 -10.70
N THR A 581 -0.89 12.10 -9.44
CA THR A 581 -1.20 11.26 -8.28
C THR A 581 -2.71 11.10 -8.08
N ALA A 582 -3.14 10.04 -7.37
CA ALA A 582 -4.54 9.71 -7.14
C ALA A 582 -5.25 10.65 -6.14
N ASN A 583 -6.52 10.36 -5.85
CA ASN A 583 -7.34 11.01 -4.82
C ASN A 583 -7.75 12.46 -5.11
N ARG A 584 -7.72 12.86 -6.37
CA ARG A 584 -8.19 14.13 -6.89
C ARG A 584 -9.13 13.88 -8.09
N SER A 585 -9.52 14.95 -8.80
CA SER A 585 -10.30 14.84 -10.02
C SER A 585 -9.60 13.99 -11.08
N ARG A 586 -10.39 13.44 -12.00
CA ARG A 586 -9.86 12.70 -13.14
C ARG A 586 -8.86 13.53 -13.94
N LYS A 587 -9.16 14.80 -14.21
CA LYS A 587 -8.25 15.73 -14.92
C LYS A 587 -6.88 15.84 -14.24
N PHE A 588 -6.85 15.86 -12.92
CA PHE A 588 -5.61 15.90 -12.14
C PHE A 588 -4.83 14.57 -12.25
N HIS A 589 -5.53 13.44 -12.22
CA HIS A 589 -4.95 12.10 -12.26
C HIS A 589 -4.47 11.71 -13.65
N ASP A 590 -5.24 12.06 -14.70
CA ASP A 590 -4.99 11.70 -16.10
C ASP A 590 -3.67 12.26 -16.67
N VAL A 591 -3.05 13.24 -16.00
CA VAL A 591 -1.71 13.74 -16.35
C VAL A 591 -0.64 12.64 -16.33
N ALA A 592 -0.88 11.56 -15.55
CA ALA A 592 0.01 10.40 -15.50
C ALA A 592 -0.08 9.50 -16.74
N TRP A 593 -1.18 9.58 -17.52
CA TRP A 593 -1.41 8.69 -18.64
C TRP A 593 -0.32 8.83 -19.70
N LYS A 594 0.38 7.71 -19.96
CA LYS A 594 1.50 7.63 -20.90
C LYS A 594 2.66 8.59 -20.61
N ASN A 595 2.76 9.06 -19.37
CA ASN A 595 3.72 10.08 -18.95
C ASN A 595 4.24 9.86 -17.52
N ILE A 596 4.49 8.62 -17.10
CA ILE A 596 4.99 8.32 -15.74
C ILE A 596 6.34 8.99 -15.48
N GLY A 597 7.18 9.15 -16.51
CA GLY A 597 8.52 9.72 -16.37
C GLY A 597 8.53 11.17 -15.91
N ASP A 598 7.52 11.99 -16.27
CA ASP A 598 7.53 13.45 -16.02
C ASP A 598 6.21 14.02 -15.46
N ALA A 599 5.23 13.19 -15.19
CA ALA A 599 3.89 13.65 -14.82
C ALA A 599 3.85 14.69 -13.69
N GLY A 600 4.59 14.49 -12.62
CA GLY A 600 4.50 15.32 -11.41
C GLY A 600 5.55 16.43 -11.28
N PHE A 601 6.62 16.44 -12.06
CA PHE A 601 7.77 17.33 -11.85
C PHE A 601 7.46 18.82 -12.07
N PRO A 602 6.76 19.24 -13.13
CA PRO A 602 6.47 20.66 -13.32
C PRO A 602 5.77 21.31 -12.13
N ASP A 603 4.82 20.60 -11.47
CA ASP A 603 4.12 21.12 -10.30
C ASP A 603 5.01 21.19 -9.06
N ARG A 604 5.85 20.16 -8.87
CA ARG A 604 6.80 20.08 -7.76
C ARG A 604 7.81 21.21 -7.82
N ILE A 605 8.35 21.50 -9.00
CA ILE A 605 9.30 22.61 -9.22
C ILE A 605 8.61 23.96 -8.93
N LEU A 606 7.36 24.15 -9.36
CA LEU A 606 6.59 25.37 -9.06
C LEU A 606 6.37 25.49 -7.54
N TRP A 607 6.04 24.41 -6.87
CA TRP A 607 5.85 24.37 -5.43
C TRP A 607 7.15 24.76 -4.68
N HIS A 608 8.29 24.19 -5.07
CA HIS A 608 9.60 24.55 -4.51
C HIS A 608 9.92 26.04 -4.67
N LYS A 609 9.69 26.58 -5.86
CA LYS A 609 9.93 28.00 -6.17
C LYS A 609 9.02 28.91 -5.35
N ALA A 610 7.74 28.54 -5.18
CA ALA A 610 6.78 29.29 -4.37
C ALA A 610 7.15 29.27 -2.87
N TYR A 611 7.65 28.14 -2.36
CA TYR A 611 8.11 28.06 -0.97
C TYR A 611 9.37 28.87 -0.74
N ALA A 612 10.35 28.79 -1.66
CA ALA A 612 11.61 29.54 -1.58
C ALA A 612 11.40 31.06 -1.61
N ALA A 613 10.43 31.54 -2.38
CA ALA A 613 10.11 32.97 -2.44
C ALA A 613 9.68 33.56 -1.09
N LYS A 614 9.16 32.72 -0.18
CA LYS A 614 8.74 33.13 1.18
C LYS A 614 9.79 32.81 2.23
N ASN A 615 10.77 31.96 1.91
CA ASN A 615 11.71 31.39 2.88
C ASN A 615 13.16 31.49 2.37
N PRO A 616 13.87 32.61 2.65
CA PRO A 616 15.23 32.84 2.12
C PRO A 616 16.27 31.78 2.54
N TRP A 617 16.00 31.04 3.59
CA TRP A 617 16.83 29.95 4.09
C TRP A 617 16.67 28.64 3.30
N TYR A 618 15.65 28.53 2.45
CA TYR A 618 15.36 27.38 1.61
C TYR A 618 16.14 27.48 0.30
N ASP A 619 17.21 26.70 0.16
CA ASP A 619 18.17 26.86 -0.93
C ASP A 619 17.83 25.99 -2.15
N ILE A 620 17.02 26.52 -3.06
CA ILE A 620 16.67 25.81 -4.30
C ILE A 620 17.79 25.74 -5.34
N SER A 621 18.97 26.30 -5.08
CA SER A 621 20.15 26.06 -5.91
C SER A 621 20.83 24.73 -5.58
N ARG A 622 20.42 24.05 -4.50
CA ARG A 622 20.94 22.76 -4.03
C ARG A 622 19.77 21.84 -3.67
N VAL A 623 19.15 21.24 -4.70
CA VAL A 623 18.03 20.32 -4.51
C VAL A 623 18.48 18.89 -4.84
N GLY A 624 18.31 17.99 -3.86
CA GLY A 624 18.46 16.56 -4.00
C GLY A 624 17.10 15.86 -3.96
N ILE A 625 17.05 14.59 -4.39
CA ILE A 625 15.83 13.81 -4.45
C ILE A 625 16.12 12.33 -4.15
N PHE A 626 15.22 11.65 -3.45
CA PHE A 626 15.30 10.20 -3.32
C PHE A 626 13.94 9.54 -3.29
N GLY A 627 13.89 8.28 -3.67
CA GLY A 627 12.69 7.46 -3.60
C GLY A 627 12.98 5.98 -3.85
N GLY A 628 11.98 5.15 -3.60
CA GLY A 628 12.06 3.70 -3.84
C GLY A 628 11.00 3.24 -4.82
N SER A 629 11.22 2.14 -5.56
CA SER A 629 10.25 1.57 -6.49
C SER A 629 9.88 2.58 -7.59
N ALA A 630 8.61 2.92 -7.79
CA ALA A 630 8.20 4.02 -8.66
C ALA A 630 8.91 5.34 -8.29
N GLY A 631 9.10 5.60 -6.99
CA GLY A 631 9.89 6.75 -6.51
C GLY A 631 11.37 6.66 -6.89
N GLY A 632 11.92 5.47 -7.03
CA GLY A 632 13.29 5.26 -7.54
C GLY A 632 13.41 5.59 -9.02
N GLN A 633 12.42 5.21 -9.84
CA GLN A 633 12.31 5.67 -11.22
C GLN A 633 12.23 7.20 -11.28
N ASN A 634 11.35 7.80 -10.47
CA ASN A 634 11.20 9.27 -10.42
C ASN A 634 12.51 9.95 -9.98
N ALA A 635 13.17 9.47 -8.90
CA ALA A 635 14.40 10.09 -8.40
C ALA A 635 15.52 10.15 -9.45
N MET A 636 15.75 9.06 -10.19
CA MET A 636 16.67 9.09 -11.33
C MET A 636 16.13 9.97 -12.46
N GLY A 637 14.82 9.86 -12.78
CA GLY A 637 14.18 10.67 -13.83
C GLY A 637 14.33 12.17 -13.61
N ALA A 638 14.35 12.64 -12.37
CA ALA A 638 14.59 14.04 -12.01
C ALA A 638 15.92 14.56 -12.58
N LEU A 639 17.00 13.77 -12.52
CA LEU A 639 18.32 14.14 -13.07
C LEU A 639 18.38 14.03 -14.60
N LEU A 640 17.46 13.28 -15.21
CA LEU A 640 17.42 13.09 -16.67
C LEU A 640 16.54 14.15 -17.37
N PHE A 641 15.42 14.52 -16.76
CA PHE A 641 14.41 15.37 -17.37
C PHE A 641 14.41 16.82 -16.82
N HIS A 642 14.93 17.02 -15.58
CA HIS A 642 15.02 18.33 -14.92
C HIS A 642 16.38 18.59 -14.25
N PRO A 643 17.50 18.42 -15.00
CA PRO A 643 18.85 18.60 -14.45
C PRO A 643 19.14 20.05 -14.09
N GLU A 644 18.35 21.01 -14.59
CA GLU A 644 18.43 22.43 -14.23
C GLU A 644 17.93 22.71 -12.82
N PHE A 645 17.25 21.74 -12.18
CA PHE A 645 16.65 21.92 -10.87
C PHE A 645 17.15 20.88 -9.86
N TYR A 646 17.23 19.59 -10.24
CA TYR A 646 17.69 18.51 -9.35
C TYR A 646 19.16 18.16 -9.64
N HIS A 647 19.97 18.08 -8.58
CA HIS A 647 21.43 17.96 -8.71
C HIS A 647 22.01 16.67 -8.16
N VAL A 648 21.33 16.05 -7.17
CA VAL A 648 21.75 14.82 -6.51
C VAL A 648 20.55 13.90 -6.35
N ALA A 649 20.67 12.63 -6.77
CA ALA A 649 19.59 11.66 -6.61
C ALA A 649 20.08 10.33 -6.02
N VAL A 650 19.22 9.72 -5.17
CA VAL A 650 19.38 8.35 -4.71
C VAL A 650 18.13 7.55 -5.12
N ALA A 651 18.31 6.54 -5.96
CA ALA A 651 17.23 5.74 -6.51
C ALA A 651 17.29 4.31 -5.97
N PHE A 652 16.31 3.94 -5.12
CA PHE A 652 16.20 2.59 -4.56
C PHE A 652 15.26 1.73 -5.39
N ALA A 653 15.70 0.53 -5.80
CA ALA A 653 14.88 -0.50 -6.44
C ALA A 653 13.94 0.05 -7.52
N GLY A 654 14.45 0.95 -8.37
CA GLY A 654 13.64 1.71 -9.33
C GLY A 654 13.20 0.87 -10.53
N CYS A 655 11.94 1.06 -10.95
CA CYS A 655 11.44 0.57 -12.23
C CYS A 655 11.94 1.47 -13.37
N HIS A 656 13.20 1.31 -13.76
CA HIS A 656 13.88 2.23 -14.70
C HIS A 656 13.41 2.12 -16.16
N ASP A 657 12.70 1.05 -16.50
CA ASP A 657 12.05 0.88 -17.79
C ASP A 657 10.71 0.18 -17.60
N ASN A 658 9.62 0.85 -17.96
CA ASN A 658 8.27 0.33 -17.74
C ASN A 658 7.97 -0.93 -18.55
N ARG A 659 8.77 -1.29 -19.56
CA ARG A 659 8.70 -2.55 -20.30
C ARG A 659 9.31 -3.73 -19.53
N MET A 660 10.09 -3.45 -18.48
CA MET A 660 10.85 -4.44 -17.71
C MET A 660 10.21 -4.80 -16.38
N ASP A 661 9.15 -4.13 -16.00
CA ASP A 661 8.44 -4.36 -14.74
C ASP A 661 7.10 -5.06 -14.99
N LYS A 662 6.36 -5.35 -13.92
CA LYS A 662 5.12 -6.14 -13.93
C LYS A 662 4.04 -5.57 -14.85
N VAL A 663 3.40 -6.44 -15.63
CA VAL A 663 2.39 -6.07 -16.63
C VAL A 663 1.23 -5.29 -16.04
N TRP A 664 0.70 -5.73 -14.89
CA TRP A 664 -0.51 -5.19 -14.30
C TRP A 664 -0.38 -3.73 -13.86
N TRP A 665 0.82 -3.30 -13.42
CA TRP A 665 1.06 -1.94 -13.01
C TRP A 665 1.38 -1.03 -14.20
N ASN A 666 2.19 -1.51 -15.11
CA ASN A 666 2.72 -0.68 -16.19
C ASN A 666 1.72 -0.47 -17.33
N GLU A 667 1.02 -1.51 -17.81
CA GLU A 667 0.02 -1.33 -18.87
C GLU A 667 -1.15 -0.47 -18.41
N GLN A 668 -1.46 -0.44 -17.11
CA GLN A 668 -2.51 0.41 -16.56
C GLN A 668 -2.24 1.90 -16.78
N TRP A 669 -1.01 2.34 -16.62
CA TRP A 669 -0.65 3.77 -16.71
C TRP A 669 -0.04 4.16 -18.04
N MET A 670 0.61 3.22 -18.71
CA MET A 670 1.34 3.45 -19.97
C MET A 670 0.57 2.96 -21.20
N GLY A 671 -0.52 2.20 -21.00
CA GLY A 671 -1.37 1.69 -22.08
C GLY A 671 -0.83 0.43 -22.75
N TYR A 672 -1.66 -0.13 -23.64
CA TYR A 672 -1.35 -1.26 -24.51
C TYR A 672 -2.02 -1.04 -25.87
N PRO A 673 -1.38 -1.41 -27.01
CA PRO A 673 -0.03 -1.99 -27.13
C PRO A 673 1.09 -1.03 -26.71
N ILE A 674 2.31 -1.59 -26.51
CA ILE A 674 3.50 -0.78 -26.18
C ILE A 674 3.76 0.22 -27.31
N GLY A 675 3.78 1.50 -26.94
CA GLY A 675 4.03 2.60 -27.85
C GLY A 675 5.30 3.40 -27.49
N PRO A 676 5.57 4.51 -28.21
CA PRO A 676 6.76 5.35 -28.01
C PRO A 676 6.81 6.03 -26.63
N GLU A 677 5.68 6.14 -25.94
CA GLU A 677 5.57 6.66 -24.58
C GLU A 677 6.39 5.86 -23.56
N TYR A 678 6.53 4.54 -23.76
CA TYR A 678 7.36 3.69 -22.92
C TYR A 678 8.84 4.06 -23.03
N GLU A 679 9.32 4.36 -24.25
CA GLU A 679 10.70 4.77 -24.46
C GLU A 679 10.92 6.21 -23.95
N ALA A 680 9.98 7.10 -24.16
CA ALA A 680 10.03 8.48 -23.66
C ALA A 680 10.13 8.55 -22.14
N SER A 681 9.44 7.66 -21.40
CA SER A 681 9.46 7.58 -19.94
C SER A 681 10.60 6.70 -19.38
N SER A 682 11.38 6.02 -20.24
CA SER A 682 12.42 5.07 -19.80
C SER A 682 13.69 5.79 -19.35
N ASN A 683 14.14 5.53 -18.12
CA ASN A 683 15.45 5.98 -17.66
C ASN A 683 16.60 5.30 -18.42
N VAL A 684 16.37 4.07 -18.90
CA VAL A 684 17.35 3.33 -19.72
C VAL A 684 17.58 4.03 -21.07
N SER A 685 16.49 4.35 -21.80
CA SER A 685 16.57 5.03 -23.10
C SER A 685 17.12 6.46 -22.98
N ASN A 686 16.88 7.10 -21.84
CA ASN A 686 17.28 8.49 -21.58
C ASN A 686 18.58 8.62 -20.76
N ALA A 687 19.29 7.53 -20.46
CA ALA A 687 20.48 7.50 -19.59
C ALA A 687 21.58 8.50 -20.01
N GLY A 688 21.72 8.74 -21.33
CA GLY A 688 22.66 9.74 -21.89
C GLY A 688 22.42 11.18 -21.46
N LYS A 689 21.20 11.50 -20.97
CA LYS A 689 20.86 12.83 -20.47
C LYS A 689 21.33 13.10 -19.03
N LEU A 690 21.85 12.09 -18.31
CA LEU A 690 22.23 12.23 -16.91
C LEU A 690 23.17 13.42 -16.71
N GLN A 691 22.74 14.31 -15.79
CA GLN A 691 23.56 15.37 -15.20
C GLN A 691 23.45 15.25 -13.67
N GLY A 692 24.40 15.78 -12.95
CA GLY A 692 24.42 15.70 -11.49
C GLY A 692 24.98 14.37 -10.95
N LYS A 693 24.69 14.08 -9.68
CA LYS A 693 25.24 12.94 -8.93
C LYS A 693 24.15 11.91 -8.68
N LEU A 694 24.39 10.66 -9.04
CA LEU A 694 23.43 9.56 -8.95
C LEU A 694 24.01 8.41 -8.14
N LEU A 695 23.24 7.92 -7.14
CA LEU A 695 23.46 6.63 -6.48
C LEU A 695 22.28 5.71 -6.79
N LEU A 696 22.56 4.56 -7.39
CA LEU A 696 21.60 3.48 -7.62
C LEU A 696 21.76 2.41 -6.51
N VAL A 697 20.65 1.97 -5.93
CA VAL A 697 20.64 0.93 -4.89
C VAL A 697 19.54 -0.09 -5.22
N PHE A 698 19.86 -1.39 -5.19
CA PHE A 698 18.83 -2.42 -5.36
C PHE A 698 19.16 -3.71 -4.60
N GLY A 699 18.12 -4.49 -4.27
CA GLY A 699 18.23 -5.83 -3.71
C GLY A 699 18.47 -6.88 -4.79
N GLU A 700 19.40 -7.77 -4.55
CA GLU A 700 19.76 -8.85 -5.50
C GLU A 700 18.58 -9.77 -5.82
N LEU A 701 17.70 -9.98 -4.82
CA LEU A 701 16.56 -10.89 -4.89
C LEU A 701 15.22 -10.17 -4.99
N ASP A 702 15.21 -8.94 -5.51
CA ASP A 702 13.98 -8.15 -5.65
C ASP A 702 12.98 -8.87 -6.57
N THR A 703 11.95 -9.47 -5.96
CA THR A 703 10.88 -10.17 -6.65
C THR A 703 9.71 -9.25 -7.07
N ASN A 704 9.74 -7.99 -6.67
CA ASN A 704 8.73 -6.99 -7.03
C ASN A 704 9.16 -6.17 -8.27
N VAL A 705 10.36 -5.61 -8.27
CA VAL A 705 10.96 -4.95 -9.44
C VAL A 705 12.19 -5.74 -9.88
N ASP A 706 12.11 -6.34 -11.05
CA ASP A 706 13.20 -7.16 -11.61
C ASP A 706 14.55 -6.41 -11.52
N PRO A 707 15.57 -6.94 -10.80
CA PRO A 707 16.89 -6.34 -10.69
C PRO A 707 17.54 -6.01 -12.02
N SER A 708 17.17 -6.73 -13.08
CA SER A 708 17.64 -6.46 -14.45
C SER A 708 17.25 -5.07 -14.93
N SER A 709 16.19 -4.45 -14.40
CA SER A 709 15.81 -3.07 -14.73
C SER A 709 16.91 -2.08 -14.33
N THR A 710 17.46 -2.22 -13.13
CA THR A 710 18.59 -1.40 -12.66
C THR A 710 19.87 -1.74 -13.43
N LEU A 711 20.17 -3.02 -13.67
CA LEU A 711 21.37 -3.41 -14.43
C LEU A 711 21.35 -2.93 -15.88
N GLN A 712 20.18 -2.84 -16.52
CA GLN A 712 20.05 -2.26 -17.85
C GLN A 712 20.35 -0.76 -17.86
N VAL A 713 19.90 -0.01 -16.86
CA VAL A 713 20.25 1.41 -16.76
C VAL A 713 21.73 1.62 -16.46
N VAL A 714 22.34 0.76 -15.63
CA VAL A 714 23.79 0.75 -15.40
C VAL A 714 24.54 0.56 -16.71
N ASN A 715 24.18 -0.45 -17.53
CA ASN A 715 24.78 -0.68 -18.83
C ASN A 715 24.59 0.53 -19.79
N ALA A 716 23.43 1.17 -19.78
CA ALA A 716 23.14 2.35 -20.60
C ALA A 716 23.99 3.57 -20.18
N LEU A 717 24.15 3.79 -18.86
CA LEU A 717 25.02 4.84 -18.32
C LEU A 717 26.49 4.62 -18.66
N ILE A 718 26.99 3.38 -18.57
CA ILE A 718 28.36 3.02 -18.97
C ILE A 718 28.57 3.31 -20.47
N LYS A 719 27.65 2.87 -21.32
CA LYS A 719 27.73 3.15 -22.78
C LYS A 719 27.67 4.63 -23.12
N ALA A 720 26.96 5.42 -22.32
CA ALA A 720 26.87 6.88 -22.43
C ALA A 720 28.06 7.61 -21.77
N ASN A 721 29.05 6.88 -21.22
CA ASN A 721 30.21 7.42 -20.51
C ASN A 721 29.81 8.35 -19.34
N LYS A 722 28.79 7.97 -18.55
CA LYS A 722 28.29 8.73 -17.40
C LYS A 722 28.88 8.19 -16.10
N THR A 723 29.16 9.11 -15.17
CA THR A 723 29.63 8.75 -13.81
C THR A 723 28.43 8.63 -12.86
N PHE A 724 28.40 7.53 -12.09
CA PHE A 724 27.38 7.22 -11.09
C PHE A 724 27.94 6.26 -10.04
N ASP A 725 27.25 6.16 -8.91
CA ASP A 725 27.54 5.17 -7.87
C ASP A 725 26.50 4.05 -7.87
N LEU A 726 26.90 2.84 -7.49
CA LEU A 726 26.05 1.65 -7.46
C LEU A 726 26.26 0.89 -6.16
N LEU A 727 25.16 0.52 -5.49
CA LEU A 727 25.14 -0.37 -4.34
C LEU A 727 24.19 -1.54 -4.60
N VAL A 728 24.72 -2.73 -4.72
CA VAL A 728 23.97 -3.99 -4.73
C VAL A 728 23.87 -4.50 -3.30
N MET A 729 22.67 -4.91 -2.88
CA MET A 729 22.44 -5.52 -1.56
C MET A 729 22.20 -7.02 -1.71
N PRO A 730 23.25 -7.86 -1.49
CA PRO A 730 23.15 -9.31 -1.66
C PRO A 730 22.12 -9.92 -0.70
N GLY A 731 21.31 -10.86 -1.21
CA GLY A 731 20.28 -11.54 -0.44
C GLY A 731 19.06 -10.70 -0.06
N GLU A 732 19.03 -9.41 -0.40
CA GLU A 732 17.94 -8.51 -0.08
C GLU A 732 16.87 -8.49 -1.17
N GLU A 733 15.63 -8.38 -0.72
CA GLU A 733 14.43 -8.21 -1.52
C GLU A 733 14.19 -6.72 -1.91
N HIS A 734 12.97 -6.36 -2.29
CA HIS A 734 12.56 -5.01 -2.70
C HIS A 734 12.85 -3.89 -1.68
N GLY A 735 13.13 -4.23 -0.42
CA GLY A 735 13.58 -3.30 0.62
C GLY A 735 14.96 -2.66 0.33
N ALA A 736 15.82 -3.32 -0.47
CA ALA A 736 17.12 -2.84 -0.93
C ALA A 736 18.00 -2.28 0.21
N GLY A 737 18.10 -3.01 1.33
CA GLY A 737 18.84 -2.58 2.52
C GLY A 737 18.20 -1.48 3.34
N ARG A 738 16.88 -1.26 3.17
CA ARG A 738 16.07 -0.34 3.99
C ARG A 738 15.19 -1.07 5.00
N ARG A 739 15.32 -2.39 5.10
CA ARG A 739 14.60 -3.27 6.04
C ARG A 739 15.51 -4.37 6.56
N GLY A 740 15.12 -4.98 7.68
CA GLY A 740 15.88 -6.06 8.29
C GLY A 740 17.25 -5.62 8.81
N PRO A 741 18.19 -6.55 8.99
CA PRO A 741 19.51 -6.26 9.54
C PRO A 741 20.36 -5.27 8.72
N SER A 742 20.14 -5.20 7.41
CA SER A 742 20.88 -4.31 6.50
C SER A 742 20.33 -2.89 6.41
N ALA A 743 19.17 -2.63 7.02
CA ALA A 743 18.44 -1.37 6.85
C ALA A 743 19.26 -0.14 7.26
N SER A 744 20.02 -0.25 8.34
CA SER A 744 20.91 0.83 8.80
C SER A 744 22.04 1.14 7.81
N TYR A 745 22.49 0.15 7.03
CA TYR A 745 23.55 0.32 6.05
C TYR A 745 23.06 1.08 4.81
N GLY A 746 21.94 0.71 4.24
CA GLY A 746 21.37 1.37 3.07
C GLY A 746 21.05 2.84 3.32
N ASP A 747 20.39 3.14 4.46
CA ASP A 747 20.12 4.51 4.87
C ASP A 747 21.40 5.33 5.11
N ARG A 748 22.39 4.73 5.76
CA ARG A 748 23.69 5.39 5.98
C ARG A 748 24.34 5.76 4.65
N LYS A 749 24.35 4.86 3.67
CA LYS A 749 24.92 5.11 2.34
C LYS A 749 24.22 6.24 1.60
N MET A 750 22.89 6.32 1.70
CA MET A 750 22.12 7.44 1.18
C MET A 750 22.50 8.75 1.87
N TRP A 751 22.60 8.75 3.21
CA TRP A 751 22.97 9.94 3.99
C TRP A 751 24.38 10.40 3.68
N ASP A 752 25.37 9.47 3.62
CA ASP A 752 26.75 9.77 3.21
C ASP A 752 26.78 10.43 1.84
N PHE A 753 25.98 9.93 0.88
CA PHE A 753 25.91 10.44 -0.46
C PHE A 753 25.35 11.88 -0.51
N PHE A 754 24.30 12.18 0.22
CA PHE A 754 23.77 13.54 0.31
C PHE A 754 24.69 14.49 1.11
N VAL A 755 25.26 14.03 2.20
CA VAL A 755 26.22 14.84 2.98
C VAL A 755 27.40 15.26 2.11
N HIS A 756 27.97 14.33 1.36
CA HIS A 756 29.09 14.62 0.50
C HIS A 756 28.71 15.48 -0.72
N ASN A 757 27.70 15.06 -1.50
CA ASN A 757 27.41 15.64 -2.82
C ASN A 757 26.46 16.85 -2.79
N LEU A 758 25.62 17.01 -1.76
CA LEU A 758 24.63 18.09 -1.69
C LEU A 758 24.94 19.10 -0.58
N LEU A 759 25.36 18.63 0.60
CA LEU A 759 25.76 19.51 1.70
C LEU A 759 27.17 20.07 1.49
N GLY A 760 28.04 19.33 0.78
CA GLY A 760 29.46 19.67 0.58
C GLY A 760 30.29 19.47 1.85
N ALA A 761 29.91 18.48 2.68
CA ALA A 761 30.57 18.11 3.93
C ALA A 761 31.10 16.68 3.84
N GLU A 762 32.10 16.34 4.66
CA GLU A 762 32.60 14.97 4.71
C GLU A 762 31.77 14.13 5.69
N PRO A 763 31.33 12.94 5.28
CA PRO A 763 30.69 11.96 6.18
C PRO A 763 31.72 11.35 7.13
N PRO A 764 31.29 10.66 8.22
CA PRO A 764 32.18 10.00 9.15
C PRO A 764 33.06 8.92 8.48
N GLN A 765 34.27 8.74 8.99
CA GLN A 765 35.15 7.67 8.55
C GLN A 765 34.76 6.34 9.22
N TRP A 766 33.78 5.64 8.62
CA TRP A 766 33.16 4.44 9.20
C TRP A 766 34.12 3.26 9.41
N ASN A 767 35.18 3.18 8.63
CA ASN A 767 36.19 2.11 8.76
C ASN A 767 37.22 2.37 9.87
N SER A 768 37.14 3.51 10.56
CA SER A 768 38.00 3.77 11.73
C SER A 768 37.52 2.95 12.94
N ALA A 769 38.45 2.52 13.79
CA ALA A 769 38.17 1.71 14.98
C ALA A 769 37.16 2.40 15.96
N VAL A 770 37.13 3.74 15.97
CA VAL A 770 36.22 4.52 16.81
C VAL A 770 34.75 4.42 16.34
N ASN A 771 34.51 4.23 15.05
CA ASN A 771 33.17 4.20 14.44
C ASN A 771 32.66 2.79 14.14
N ALA A 772 33.48 1.74 14.33
CA ALA A 772 33.15 0.37 14.00
C ALA A 772 31.94 -0.19 14.82
N ASN A 773 31.72 0.34 16.03
CA ASN A 773 30.63 -0.10 16.94
C ASN A 773 29.33 0.71 16.80
N ALA A 774 29.23 1.67 15.91
CA ALA A 774 28.06 2.56 15.78
C ALA A 774 26.88 1.96 14.96
N SER A 775 26.91 0.66 14.62
CA SER A 775 26.00 0.05 13.65
C SER A 775 24.82 -0.73 14.22
N GLU A 776 24.64 -0.83 15.54
CA GLU A 776 23.55 -1.61 16.15
C GLU A 776 22.40 -0.73 16.62
N GLY A 777 21.64 -0.17 15.69
CA GLY A 777 20.36 0.48 15.97
C GLY A 777 19.28 -0.02 15.03
N SER A 778 18.19 -0.58 15.55
CA SER A 778 17.05 -1.02 14.76
C SER A 778 16.45 0.15 13.97
N SER A 779 16.37 0.02 12.66
CA SER A 779 15.75 1.01 11.79
C SER A 779 14.44 0.52 11.21
N ASP A 780 13.33 0.95 11.83
CA ASP A 780 12.04 1.08 11.14
C ASP A 780 11.96 2.50 10.55
N LEU A 781 12.82 2.83 9.59
CA LEU A 781 12.88 4.15 8.98
C LEU A 781 11.75 4.42 7.98
N PHE A 782 10.93 3.41 7.67
CA PHE A 782 9.72 3.58 6.89
C PHE A 782 8.51 3.45 7.81
N GLY A 783 7.69 4.50 7.82
CA GLY A 783 6.33 4.45 8.34
C GLY A 783 5.55 3.28 7.72
N PRO A 784 4.25 3.06 8.04
CA PRO A 784 3.50 1.89 7.62
C PRO A 784 3.81 1.60 6.16
N SER A 785 4.35 0.41 5.93
CA SER A 785 4.96 0.04 4.67
C SER A 785 3.98 0.29 3.53
N TRP A 786 4.45 0.92 2.45
CA TRP A 786 3.76 0.91 1.16
C TRP A 786 3.39 -0.53 0.69
N GLU A 787 3.92 -1.60 1.29
CA GLU A 787 3.45 -2.99 1.17
C GLU A 787 2.11 -3.26 1.86
N SER A 788 1.63 -2.41 2.76
CA SER A 788 0.26 -2.51 3.29
C SER A 788 -0.79 -2.05 2.28
N ILE A 789 -0.39 -1.42 1.19
CA ILE A 789 -1.19 -1.30 -0.03
C ILE A 789 -1.08 -2.64 -0.78
N ARG A 790 -1.54 -3.73 -0.16
CA ARG A 790 -1.80 -4.97 -0.88
C ARG A 790 -2.93 -4.69 -1.84
N LEU A 791 -2.55 -4.53 -3.08
CA LEU A 791 -3.45 -4.51 -4.23
C LEU A 791 -4.26 -5.81 -4.18
N GLY A 792 -5.58 -5.70 -4.06
CA GLY A 792 -6.50 -6.82 -4.00
C GLY A 792 -6.62 -7.61 -5.32
N PHE A 793 -5.52 -7.75 -6.03
CA PHE A 793 -5.35 -8.64 -7.16
C PHE A 793 -4.00 -9.34 -7.02
N GLU A 794 -3.98 -10.42 -6.24
CA GLU A 794 -3.02 -11.47 -6.55
C GLU A 794 -3.49 -12.12 -7.84
N PRO A 795 -2.65 -12.29 -8.87
CA PRO A 795 -2.94 -13.27 -9.90
C PRO A 795 -3.18 -14.60 -9.16
N VAL A 796 -4.25 -15.31 -9.52
CA VAL A 796 -4.52 -16.66 -9.00
C VAL A 796 -3.20 -17.42 -9.10
N PRO A 797 -2.63 -17.95 -8.01
CA PRO A 797 -1.37 -18.67 -8.10
C PRO A 797 -1.55 -19.84 -9.06
N SER A 798 -0.69 -19.93 -10.08
CA SER A 798 -0.63 -21.10 -10.93
C SER A 798 -0.28 -22.28 -10.03
N THR A 799 -1.21 -23.18 -9.82
CA THR A 799 -1.00 -24.40 -9.06
C THR A 799 -0.25 -25.42 -9.92
N GLU A 800 1.07 -25.25 -10.04
CA GLU A 800 1.93 -26.39 -10.38
C GLU A 800 2.80 -26.75 -9.16
N PRO A 801 2.93 -28.05 -8.85
CA PRO A 801 3.77 -28.51 -7.77
C PRO A 801 5.23 -28.25 -8.10
N PRO A 802 6.11 -28.02 -7.10
CA PRO A 802 7.53 -27.83 -7.33
C PRO A 802 8.11 -29.08 -8.01
N ILE A 803 8.72 -28.88 -9.18
CA ILE A 803 9.46 -29.93 -9.89
C ILE A 803 10.59 -30.40 -8.96
N ARG A 804 10.56 -31.68 -8.59
CA ARG A 804 11.65 -32.30 -7.84
C ARG A 804 12.90 -32.31 -8.73
N PRO A 805 14.08 -32.00 -8.20
CA PRO A 805 15.33 -32.21 -8.94
C PRO A 805 15.48 -33.72 -9.26
N PRO A 806 16.04 -34.11 -10.42
CA PRO A 806 16.25 -35.48 -10.75
C PRO A 806 17.18 -36.15 -9.71
N SER A 807 16.71 -37.24 -9.14
CA SER A 807 17.54 -38.12 -8.30
C SER A 807 18.69 -38.67 -9.14
N ARG A 808 19.90 -38.62 -8.60
CA ARG A 808 21.07 -39.33 -9.14
C ARG A 808 20.89 -40.84 -9.06
#